data_b7078d2b3d425b0a1cf7f1bf32feef86
#
_entry.id   b7078d2b3d425b0a1cf7f1bf32feef86
#
_cell.length_a   1.000
_cell.length_b   1.000
_cell.length_c   1.000
_cell.angle_alpha   90.00
_cell.angle_beta   90.00
_cell.angle_gamma   90.00
#
_symmetry.space_group_name_H-M   'P 1'
#
loop_
_entity.id
_entity.type
_entity.pdbx_description
1 polymer ?
#
loop_
_entity_poly.entity_id
_entity_poly.type
_entity_poly.pdbx_seq_one_letter_code
_entity_poly.pdbx_strand_id
1 'polypeptide(L)'
;MSGSRFWCARLLGVVLALLSSAVHAQMPAGVPGGDPEVDTLVGPALGRARIGLVLSGGGARGLAHVGVLEVLERERIPVDAIAGTSMGAIIGGLYASGMGAEEMRRELGAIDWGAMFATRLPRESLGQRRKEEDFEISPAIEVGLSRLGGDPMLPIGSVSSRELELLLRRHTLAVRRAPSFDGLPIPFRAVATDMESGEAVVFRDGDLAQALRASMSVPGLFAPIEVDGRILGDGGLVDNLPVDVARAMGVDRIIAVNIGTPLAGRETLGTVIGVTTQMINILTEQNVQRSLARLDPRQDLLIAPPLGRLTSASFDRAADLVAAGREHAERMLPQLAALRLNETDWQAHRRAQARPQDPPEPVASVRFEGQDLTQPQRLAPVLALRPGQDFSVEQAERDSRVLAASGDYMQVDYRVEDLPAGAGLVYRLAEKPWGPNYFRLGLALQSDFAGQGEFNIQLSHNRHWLDEAGSEWRNRVQLGSVPRWFSELYVPLGAGSGPASDWFIALSTDLSRRRQTTYRSIGPDEDGRDPEVLGLHVRSSLGVGIDLGQPLGELGEWRIGLVRQMFRIQPESAYTVRTETGSLALQSLHAREEALRSTLVMDQLDHAVFPRSGWRLRLEAQTGRRRLDELALQEAQRRFHRVELDLAEVASRGRHTVDLTLKLRAARQSQVDGAPGHYTLGGFHQLSGYETDQLSGDGVLLGRLTWQVRLTGRPVLTRGVFAGMTLEAGNAWALPREMRLTPLRWGTSAFLAADTGIGPLYLGLTWAPQGRAGITLRLGRP
;
A
#
# COMPACT_ATOMS: atom_id res chain seq x y z
N MET A 1 6.53 0.14 -47.88
CA MET A 1 7.46 -0.43 -46.91
C MET A 1 8.69 0.46 -46.76
N SER A 2 8.61 1.57 -46.06
CA SER A 2 9.78 2.36 -45.61
C SER A 2 9.30 3.55 -44.77
N GLY A 3 9.02 3.36 -43.50
CA GLY A 3 8.55 4.44 -42.63
C GLY A 3 8.71 4.18 -41.14
N SER A 4 9.01 2.95 -40.71
CA SER A 4 8.99 2.58 -39.29
C SER A 4 10.36 2.50 -38.60
N ARG A 5 11.46 2.80 -39.30
CA ARG A 5 12.84 2.75 -38.72
C ARG A 5 13.37 4.08 -38.19
N PHE A 6 12.68 5.19 -38.41
CA PHE A 6 13.17 6.52 -38.01
C PHE A 6 12.71 7.00 -36.61
N TRP A 7 11.72 6.38 -36.02
CA TRP A 7 11.21 6.80 -34.70
C TRP A 7 11.91 6.14 -33.51
N CYS A 8 12.38 4.91 -33.63
CA CYS A 8 13.12 4.25 -32.56
C CYS A 8 14.52 4.82 -32.33
N ALA A 9 15.16 5.39 -33.35
CA ALA A 9 16.51 5.97 -33.21
C ALA A 9 16.50 7.35 -32.49
N ARG A 10 15.39 8.08 -32.52
CA ARG A 10 15.27 9.38 -31.81
C ARG A 10 14.92 9.25 -30.34
N LEU A 11 14.23 8.20 -29.92
CA LEU A 11 13.96 7.93 -28.51
C LEU A 11 15.22 7.41 -27.76
N LEU A 12 16.08 6.67 -28.43
CA LEU A 12 17.36 6.23 -27.86
C LEU A 12 18.38 7.37 -27.74
N GLY A 13 18.33 8.36 -28.64
CA GLY A 13 19.21 9.53 -28.61
C GLY A 13 18.91 10.52 -27.49
N VAL A 14 17.66 10.61 -27.05
CA VAL A 14 17.26 11.49 -25.93
C VAL A 14 17.63 10.89 -24.57
N VAL A 15 17.61 9.56 -24.44
CA VAL A 15 18.02 8.88 -23.19
C VAL A 15 19.54 8.90 -23.01
N LEU A 16 20.32 8.88 -24.12
CA LEU A 16 21.79 8.97 -24.05
C LEU A 16 22.32 10.41 -23.91
N ALA A 17 21.56 11.42 -24.30
CA ALA A 17 21.96 12.83 -24.14
C ALA A 17 21.75 13.36 -22.71
N LEU A 18 20.95 12.69 -21.89
CA LEU A 18 20.74 13.03 -20.46
C LEU A 18 21.81 12.42 -19.53
N LEU A 19 22.70 11.57 -20.04
CA LEU A 19 23.77 10.93 -19.27
C LEU A 19 25.18 11.54 -19.48
N SER A 20 25.33 12.61 -20.27
CA SER A 20 26.65 13.18 -20.60
C SER A 20 26.91 14.62 -20.18
N SER A 21 26.14 15.19 -19.25
CA SER A 21 26.51 16.43 -18.56
C SER A 21 27.38 16.11 -17.34
N ALA A 22 28.62 15.71 -17.57
CA ALA A 22 29.63 15.68 -16.53
C ALA A 22 29.98 17.13 -16.13
N VAL A 23 29.38 17.58 -15.04
CA VAL A 23 29.80 18.81 -14.37
C VAL A 23 31.15 18.58 -13.73
N HIS A 24 32.18 19.28 -14.22
CA HIS A 24 33.47 19.42 -13.53
C HIS A 24 33.23 20.26 -12.27
N ALA A 25 32.96 19.60 -11.13
CA ALA A 25 33.00 20.25 -9.83
C ALA A 25 34.47 20.34 -9.40
N GLN A 26 35.03 21.54 -9.42
CA GLN A 26 36.26 21.88 -8.69
C GLN A 26 35.99 21.68 -7.21
N MET A 27 36.74 20.79 -6.57
CA MET A 27 36.72 20.66 -5.10
C MET A 27 37.22 21.97 -4.48
N PRO A 28 36.49 22.58 -3.56
CA PRO A 28 37.06 23.63 -2.72
C PRO A 28 38.07 22.99 -1.77
N ALA A 29 39.23 23.67 -1.63
CA ALA A 29 40.29 23.31 -0.72
C ALA A 29 39.79 23.24 0.71
N GLY A 30 40.22 22.22 1.47
CA GLY A 30 39.76 21.83 2.78
C GLY A 30 39.55 22.99 3.77
N VAL A 31 38.36 22.97 4.33
CA VAL A 31 38.05 23.68 5.60
C VAL A 31 38.76 22.91 6.73
N PRO A 32 39.53 23.57 7.61
CA PRO A 32 40.15 22.86 8.73
C PRO A 32 39.05 22.23 9.59
N GLY A 33 39.14 20.93 9.79
CA GLY A 33 38.29 20.22 10.74
C GLY A 33 38.44 20.83 12.12
N GLY A 34 37.36 21.43 12.62
CA GLY A 34 37.24 21.71 14.04
C GLY A 34 37.21 20.36 14.75
N ASP A 35 38.06 20.18 15.74
CA ASP A 35 37.97 19.06 16.68
C ASP A 35 36.53 18.97 17.19
N PRO A 36 35.88 17.80 17.18
CA PRO A 36 34.56 17.65 17.77
C PRO A 36 34.70 18.06 19.24
N GLU A 37 33.94 19.09 19.64
CA GLU A 37 33.80 19.47 21.05
C GLU A 37 33.51 18.20 21.86
N VAL A 38 34.46 17.83 22.74
CA VAL A 38 34.34 16.63 23.57
C VAL A 38 33.25 16.89 24.60
N ASP A 39 32.07 16.39 24.29
CA ASP A 39 30.86 16.54 25.10
C ASP A 39 30.86 15.42 26.17
N THR A 40 31.69 15.62 27.21
CA THR A 40 31.80 14.68 28.31
C THR A 40 30.53 14.73 29.15
N LEU A 41 29.89 13.59 29.35
CA LEU A 41 28.81 13.43 30.33
C LEU A 41 29.28 13.88 31.71
N VAL A 42 28.85 15.05 32.15
CA VAL A 42 29.13 15.57 33.51
C VAL A 42 28.14 14.93 34.49
N GLY A 43 28.30 13.62 34.74
CA GLY A 43 27.59 12.91 35.80
C GLY A 43 28.45 12.69 37.03
N PRO A 44 27.86 12.38 38.21
CA PRO A 44 28.63 12.07 39.39
C PRO A 44 29.61 10.93 39.14
N ALA A 45 30.82 11.00 39.72
CA ALA A 45 31.82 9.97 39.61
C ALA A 45 31.26 8.62 40.10
N LEU A 46 31.10 7.68 39.21
CA LEU A 46 30.65 6.34 39.53
C LEU A 46 31.81 5.57 40.10
N GLY A 47 32.06 5.24 41.24
CA GLY A 47 33.22 4.49 41.77
C GLY A 47 33.70 3.27 40.93
N ARG A 48 33.30 3.18 39.66
CA ARG A 48 33.63 2.16 38.65
C ARG A 48 33.75 2.77 37.26
N ALA A 49 34.30 2.02 36.29
CA ALA A 49 34.34 2.39 34.91
C ALA A 49 32.92 2.54 34.29
N ARG A 50 32.71 3.59 33.54
CA ARG A 50 31.48 3.82 32.74
C ARG A 50 31.51 2.94 31.51
N ILE A 51 30.40 2.24 31.24
CA ILE A 51 30.27 1.32 30.12
C ILE A 51 29.36 1.93 29.07
N GLY A 52 29.92 2.17 27.87
CA GLY A 52 29.18 2.55 26.65
C GLY A 52 28.75 1.31 25.86
N LEU A 53 27.50 1.26 25.47
CA LEU A 53 26.98 0.26 24.54
C LEU A 53 26.87 0.86 23.15
N VAL A 54 27.52 0.23 22.16
CA VAL A 54 27.50 0.65 20.76
C VAL A 54 26.74 -0.38 19.94
N LEU A 55 25.68 0.03 19.27
CA LEU A 55 24.79 -0.85 18.51
C LEU A 55 24.81 -0.50 17.03
N SER A 56 25.30 -1.45 16.20
CA SER A 56 25.37 -1.24 14.75
C SER A 56 24.00 -1.33 14.06
N GLY A 57 23.87 -0.71 12.90
CA GLY A 57 22.77 -0.91 11.98
C GLY A 57 22.82 -2.26 11.28
N GLY A 58 21.71 -2.65 10.63
CA GLY A 58 21.62 -3.90 9.86
C GLY A 58 20.21 -4.38 9.58
N GLY A 59 19.20 -3.51 9.62
CA GLY A 59 17.80 -3.86 9.38
C GLY A 59 17.30 -4.94 10.32
N ALA A 60 16.63 -5.99 9.82
CA ALA A 60 16.12 -7.09 10.64
C ALA A 60 17.18 -7.74 11.51
N ARG A 61 18.45 -7.81 11.05
CA ARG A 61 19.56 -8.39 11.83
C ARG A 61 19.73 -7.70 13.18
N GLY A 62 19.32 -6.40 13.26
CA GLY A 62 19.34 -5.64 14.52
C GLY A 62 18.49 -6.19 15.64
N LEU A 63 17.52 -7.04 15.35
CA LEU A 63 16.77 -7.76 16.39
C LEU A 63 17.66 -8.67 17.25
N ALA A 64 18.86 -9.04 16.78
CA ALA A 64 19.85 -9.76 17.59
C ALA A 64 20.34 -8.93 18.78
N HIS A 65 20.32 -7.58 18.71
CA HIS A 65 20.66 -6.71 19.84
C HIS A 65 19.76 -6.98 21.05
N VAL A 66 18.48 -7.31 20.84
CA VAL A 66 17.56 -7.65 21.95
C VAL A 66 18.05 -8.85 22.72
N GLY A 67 18.48 -9.91 22.02
CA GLY A 67 19.05 -11.09 22.66
C GLY A 67 20.35 -10.80 23.44
N VAL A 68 21.19 -9.87 22.94
CA VAL A 68 22.37 -9.41 23.68
C VAL A 68 21.96 -8.67 24.93
N LEU A 69 21.00 -7.73 24.85
CA LEU A 69 20.48 -6.97 25.99
C LEU A 69 19.88 -7.88 27.06
N GLU A 70 19.15 -8.94 26.70
CA GLU A 70 18.66 -9.95 27.67
C GLU A 70 19.78 -10.58 28.49
N VAL A 71 20.92 -10.88 27.85
CA VAL A 71 22.08 -11.43 28.56
C VAL A 71 22.76 -10.39 29.46
N LEU A 72 22.93 -9.15 28.97
CA LEU A 72 23.50 -8.06 29.75
C LEU A 72 22.67 -7.79 31.02
N GLU A 73 21.32 -7.72 30.89
CA GLU A 73 20.43 -7.53 32.06
C GLU A 73 20.50 -8.73 33.03
N ARG A 74 20.39 -9.95 32.53
CA ARG A 74 20.43 -11.16 33.33
C ARG A 74 21.74 -11.28 34.12
N GLU A 75 22.84 -10.92 33.49
CA GLU A 75 24.17 -10.99 34.06
C GLU A 75 24.56 -9.73 34.85
N ARG A 76 23.65 -8.75 34.98
CA ARG A 76 23.86 -7.52 35.75
C ARG A 76 25.03 -6.67 35.21
N ILE A 77 25.17 -6.61 33.91
CA ILE A 77 26.15 -5.77 33.23
C ILE A 77 25.56 -4.36 33.08
N PRO A 78 26.12 -3.33 33.71
CA PRO A 78 25.58 -1.98 33.59
C PRO A 78 25.84 -1.37 32.20
N VAL A 79 24.89 -0.57 31.74
CA VAL A 79 25.00 0.27 30.53
C VAL A 79 24.81 1.70 30.95
N ASP A 80 25.83 2.56 30.80
CA ASP A 80 25.82 3.94 31.30
C ASP A 80 25.59 4.97 30.18
N ALA A 81 25.83 4.56 28.93
CA ALA A 81 25.55 5.39 27.76
C ALA A 81 25.34 4.48 26.53
N ILE A 82 24.59 4.94 25.54
CA ILE A 82 24.31 4.18 24.33
C ILE A 82 24.53 5.05 23.10
N ALA A 83 25.22 4.52 22.10
CA ALA A 83 25.28 5.10 20.76
C ALA A 83 24.80 4.04 19.74
N GLY A 84 23.93 4.42 18.82
CA GLY A 84 23.36 3.49 17.87
C GLY A 84 23.11 4.08 16.51
N THR A 85 23.08 3.21 15.49
CA THR A 85 22.81 3.56 14.10
C THR A 85 21.69 2.66 13.56
N SER A 86 20.74 3.22 12.80
CA SER A 86 19.67 2.48 12.12
C SER A 86 18.86 1.62 13.12
N MET A 87 18.73 0.31 12.89
CA MET A 87 18.09 -0.58 13.86
C MET A 87 18.77 -0.58 15.23
N GLY A 88 20.10 -0.40 15.28
CA GLY A 88 20.82 -0.22 16.54
C GLY A 88 20.42 1.06 17.28
N ALA A 89 20.09 2.14 16.56
CA ALA A 89 19.54 3.35 17.16
C ALA A 89 18.11 3.08 17.71
N ILE A 90 17.27 2.36 16.98
CA ILE A 90 15.92 1.99 17.44
C ILE A 90 15.99 1.16 18.71
N ILE A 91 16.71 0.04 18.70
CA ILE A 91 16.83 -0.84 19.88
C ILE A 91 17.50 -0.09 21.04
N GLY A 92 18.57 0.66 20.76
CA GLY A 92 19.28 1.46 21.76
C GLY A 92 18.44 2.59 22.33
N GLY A 93 17.69 3.32 21.50
CA GLY A 93 16.83 4.42 21.92
C GLY A 93 15.62 3.97 22.74
N LEU A 94 15.00 2.84 22.38
CA LEU A 94 13.95 2.22 23.19
C LEU A 94 14.49 1.75 24.53
N TYR A 95 15.68 1.14 24.57
CA TYR A 95 16.34 0.73 25.80
C TYR A 95 16.74 1.94 26.66
N ALA A 96 17.26 3.00 26.01
CA ALA A 96 17.60 4.25 26.68
C ALA A 96 16.37 4.97 27.27
N SER A 97 15.18 4.76 26.71
CA SER A 97 13.90 5.27 27.23
C SER A 97 13.37 4.48 28.44
N GLY A 98 14.09 3.44 28.91
CA GLY A 98 13.72 2.62 30.05
C GLY A 98 12.91 1.37 29.71
N MET A 99 12.78 0.99 28.42
CA MET A 99 12.17 -0.29 28.02
C MET A 99 13.15 -1.44 28.30
N GLY A 100 12.77 -2.41 29.15
CA GLY A 100 13.62 -3.58 29.43
C GLY A 100 13.71 -4.55 28.24
N ALA A 101 14.77 -5.36 28.20
CA ALA A 101 15.03 -6.31 27.12
C ALA A 101 13.89 -7.34 26.92
N GLU A 102 13.31 -7.84 28.03
CA GLU A 102 12.17 -8.79 27.97
C GLU A 102 10.89 -8.14 27.45
N GLU A 103 10.60 -6.90 27.85
CA GLU A 103 9.50 -6.11 27.31
C GLU A 103 9.70 -5.89 25.80
N MET A 104 10.91 -5.50 25.39
CA MET A 104 11.25 -5.28 23.99
C MET A 104 11.09 -6.56 23.15
N ARG A 105 11.54 -7.71 23.67
CA ARG A 105 11.37 -9.01 23.01
C ARG A 105 9.89 -9.33 22.78
N ARG A 106 9.04 -9.06 23.77
CA ARG A 106 7.59 -9.30 23.67
C ARG A 106 6.94 -8.37 22.64
N GLU A 107 7.20 -7.06 22.75
CA GLU A 107 6.62 -6.04 21.86
C GLU A 107 7.05 -6.24 20.39
N LEU A 108 8.36 -6.37 20.14
CA LEU A 108 8.89 -6.57 18.78
C LEU A 108 8.55 -7.95 18.20
N GLY A 109 8.38 -8.96 19.07
CA GLY A 109 7.94 -10.30 18.67
C GLY A 109 6.46 -10.37 18.29
N ALA A 110 5.63 -9.44 18.78
CA ALA A 110 4.21 -9.35 18.45
C ALA A 110 3.92 -8.57 17.15
N ILE A 111 4.91 -7.85 16.58
CA ILE A 111 4.74 -7.03 15.40
C ILE A 111 4.46 -7.91 14.16
N ASP A 112 3.39 -7.61 13.45
CA ASP A 112 3.24 -8.03 12.05
C ASP A 112 4.12 -7.12 11.15
N TRP A 113 5.35 -7.56 10.91
CA TRP A 113 6.33 -6.81 10.10
C TRP A 113 5.87 -6.62 8.65
N GLY A 114 4.96 -7.48 8.15
CA GLY A 114 4.36 -7.31 6.83
C GLY A 114 3.42 -6.09 6.79
N ALA A 115 2.61 -5.93 7.82
CA ALA A 115 1.74 -4.77 7.98
C ALA A 115 2.54 -3.50 8.33
N MET A 116 3.59 -3.64 9.17
CA MET A 116 4.48 -2.53 9.58
C MET A 116 5.13 -1.83 8.38
N PHE A 117 5.54 -2.59 7.37
CA PHE A 117 6.20 -2.08 6.18
C PHE A 117 5.28 -2.04 4.94
N ALA A 118 3.97 -2.13 5.13
CA ALA A 118 3.03 -2.00 4.03
C ALA A 118 3.13 -0.59 3.40
N THR A 119 3.23 -0.55 2.07
CA THR A 119 3.30 0.72 1.33
C THR A 119 2.03 1.56 1.44
N ARG A 120 0.92 0.93 1.79
CA ARG A 120 -0.40 1.54 1.92
C ARG A 120 -1.03 1.15 3.25
N LEU A 121 -1.95 1.99 3.70
CA LEU A 121 -2.82 1.64 4.82
C LEU A 121 -3.61 0.36 4.54
N PRO A 122 -4.02 -0.37 5.58
CA PRO A 122 -5.00 -1.45 5.44
C PRO A 122 -6.18 -0.95 4.62
N ARG A 123 -6.52 -1.69 3.55
CA ARG A 123 -7.51 -1.22 2.59
C ARG A 123 -8.90 -1.01 3.23
N GLU A 124 -9.24 -1.81 4.23
CA GLU A 124 -10.48 -1.69 4.99
C GLU A 124 -10.61 -0.32 5.69
N SER A 125 -9.52 0.33 6.06
CA SER A 125 -9.52 1.65 6.71
C SER A 125 -9.62 2.84 5.75
N LEU A 126 -9.56 2.60 4.43
CA LEU A 126 -9.68 3.65 3.42
C LEU A 126 -11.15 4.05 3.21
N GLY A 127 -11.39 5.30 2.83
CA GLY A 127 -12.69 5.71 2.31
C GLY A 127 -13.02 5.04 0.97
N GLN A 128 -14.31 4.87 0.64
CA GLN A 128 -14.76 4.12 -0.55
C GLN A 128 -14.15 4.64 -1.85
N ARG A 129 -13.95 5.95 -2.00
CA ARG A 129 -13.33 6.52 -3.21
C ARG A 129 -11.91 6.01 -3.42
N ARG A 130 -11.10 5.90 -2.37
CA ARG A 130 -9.73 5.35 -2.43
C ARG A 130 -9.73 3.85 -2.69
N LYS A 131 -10.70 3.11 -2.13
CA LYS A 131 -10.91 1.69 -2.40
C LYS A 131 -11.27 1.42 -3.86
N GLU A 132 -12.11 2.26 -4.47
CA GLU A 132 -12.47 2.15 -5.88
C GLU A 132 -11.28 2.38 -6.82
N GLU A 133 -10.38 3.31 -6.50
CA GLU A 133 -9.16 3.55 -7.29
C GLU A 133 -8.30 2.28 -7.43
N ASP A 134 -8.18 1.50 -6.36
CA ASP A 134 -7.45 0.23 -6.38
C ASP A 134 -8.17 -0.88 -7.15
N PHE A 135 -9.51 -0.79 -7.21
CA PHE A 135 -10.33 -1.73 -7.97
C PHE A 135 -10.21 -1.52 -9.46
N GLU A 136 -9.98 -0.29 -9.91
CA GLU A 136 -10.05 0.08 -11.31
C GLU A 136 -8.76 -0.16 -12.07
N ILE A 137 -7.64 0.27 -11.52
CA ILE A 137 -6.31 0.07 -12.09
C ILE A 137 -5.40 -0.48 -10.98
N SER A 138 -5.15 -1.75 -10.99
CA SER A 138 -4.32 -2.43 -9.99
C SER A 138 -3.25 -3.27 -10.64
N PRO A 139 -2.03 -3.32 -10.08
CA PRO A 139 -1.38 -2.27 -9.32
C PRO A 139 -0.81 -1.24 -10.27
N ALA A 140 -1.20 -0.03 -10.09
CA ALA A 140 -0.69 1.06 -10.88
C ALA A 140 0.69 1.50 -10.38
N ILE A 141 1.55 1.85 -11.30
CA ILE A 141 2.63 2.79 -11.01
C ILE A 141 1.94 4.14 -10.85
N GLU A 142 1.94 4.68 -9.63
CA GLU A 142 1.44 6.03 -9.37
C GLU A 142 2.56 7.02 -9.69
N VAL A 143 2.26 7.95 -10.58
CA VAL A 143 3.14 9.05 -10.96
C VAL A 143 2.40 10.34 -10.67
N GLY A 144 3.08 11.31 -10.11
CA GLY A 144 2.51 12.65 -9.96
C GLY A 144 3.24 13.67 -10.83
N LEU A 145 2.74 14.89 -10.83
CA LEU A 145 3.42 16.03 -11.43
C LEU A 145 3.86 17.00 -10.34
N SER A 146 5.14 17.37 -10.35
CA SER A 146 5.70 18.39 -9.43
C SER A 146 4.88 19.68 -9.48
N ARG A 147 4.64 20.27 -8.32
CA ARG A 147 3.96 21.57 -8.21
C ARG A 147 4.77 22.70 -8.82
N LEU A 148 6.10 22.63 -8.77
CA LEU A 148 7.01 23.73 -9.14
C LEU A 148 7.38 23.77 -10.64
N GLY A 149 7.27 22.64 -11.37
CA GLY A 149 7.70 22.60 -12.77
C GLY A 149 6.88 21.69 -13.67
N GLY A 150 5.93 20.94 -13.11
CA GLY A 150 5.17 19.94 -13.87
C GLY A 150 5.98 18.70 -14.24
N ASP A 151 7.18 18.52 -13.66
CA ASP A 151 8.02 17.35 -13.90
C ASP A 151 7.37 16.08 -13.33
N PRO A 152 7.46 14.94 -14.05
CA PRO A 152 6.97 13.67 -13.54
C PRO A 152 7.77 13.23 -12.30
N MET A 153 7.07 12.93 -11.21
CA MET A 153 7.65 12.46 -9.96
C MET A 153 7.14 11.07 -9.62
N LEU A 154 8.05 10.23 -9.15
CA LEU A 154 7.75 8.91 -8.60
C LEU A 154 7.85 8.94 -7.07
N PRO A 155 7.16 8.07 -6.35
CA PRO A 155 7.35 7.88 -4.93
C PRO A 155 8.82 7.58 -4.60
N ILE A 156 9.41 8.31 -3.65
CA ILE A 156 10.85 8.24 -3.32
C ILE A 156 11.19 6.99 -2.50
N GLY A 157 10.20 6.38 -1.82
CA GLY A 157 10.39 5.18 -1.00
C GLY A 157 9.52 4.02 -1.48
N SER A 158 10.04 2.80 -1.34
CA SER A 158 9.32 1.57 -1.68
C SER A 158 8.46 1.03 -0.54
N VAL A 159 8.61 1.59 0.68
CA VAL A 159 7.94 1.17 1.92
C VAL A 159 7.46 2.41 2.67
N SER A 160 6.30 2.32 3.29
CA SER A 160 5.80 3.36 4.21
C SER A 160 6.46 3.23 5.59
N SER A 161 6.87 4.35 6.17
CA SER A 161 7.42 4.42 7.53
C SER A 161 6.37 4.70 8.61
N ARG A 162 5.12 4.94 8.23
CA ARG A 162 4.05 5.42 9.13
C ARG A 162 3.86 4.55 10.38
N GLU A 163 3.66 3.25 10.19
CA GLU A 163 3.42 2.36 11.34
C GLU A 163 4.66 2.26 12.24
N LEU A 164 5.87 2.32 11.66
CA LEU A 164 7.10 2.41 12.41
C LEU A 164 7.19 3.71 13.22
N GLU A 165 6.84 4.84 12.63
CA GLU A 165 6.82 6.15 13.31
C GLU A 165 5.83 6.16 14.48
N LEU A 166 4.63 5.62 14.29
CA LEU A 166 3.64 5.46 15.37
C LEU A 166 4.17 4.56 16.49
N LEU A 167 4.84 3.45 16.15
CA LEU A 167 5.49 2.56 17.13
C LEU A 167 6.56 3.32 17.93
N LEU A 168 7.46 4.03 17.25
CA LEU A 168 8.51 4.81 17.90
C LEU A 168 7.90 5.88 18.81
N ARG A 169 6.89 6.59 18.33
CA ARG A 169 6.17 7.62 19.08
C ARG A 169 5.56 7.04 20.36
N ARG A 170 4.83 5.94 20.27
CA ARG A 170 4.22 5.25 21.41
C ARG A 170 5.25 4.96 22.52
N HIS A 171 6.40 4.42 22.14
CA HIS A 171 7.39 3.95 23.12
C HIS A 171 8.34 5.05 23.65
N THR A 172 8.45 6.18 22.95
CA THR A 172 9.29 7.31 23.38
C THR A 172 8.50 8.43 24.07
N LEU A 173 7.16 8.37 24.07
CA LEU A 173 6.30 9.42 24.62
C LEU A 173 6.59 9.71 26.09
N ALA A 174 6.85 8.69 26.89
CA ALA A 174 7.14 8.83 28.33
C ALA A 174 8.40 9.66 28.64
N VAL A 175 9.32 9.78 27.66
CA VAL A 175 10.57 10.54 27.81
C VAL A 175 10.56 11.87 27.04
N ARG A 176 9.42 12.29 26.49
CA ARG A 176 9.28 13.51 25.67
C ARG A 176 9.72 14.79 26.37
N ARG A 177 9.67 14.79 27.72
CA ARG A 177 10.03 15.93 28.58
C ARG A 177 11.51 16.04 28.87
N ALA A 178 12.32 15.06 28.47
CA ALA A 178 13.75 15.11 28.67
C ALA A 178 14.33 16.31 27.86
N PRO A 179 15.08 17.22 28.49
CA PRO A 179 15.57 18.43 27.83
C PRO A 179 16.61 18.10 26.75
N SER A 180 17.27 16.97 26.88
CA SER A 180 18.21 16.40 25.91
C SER A 180 18.25 14.89 26.07
N PHE A 181 18.91 14.18 25.16
CA PHE A 181 19.08 12.73 25.26
C PHE A 181 20.05 12.31 26.39
N ASP A 182 20.74 13.26 27.01
CA ASP A 182 21.50 13.03 28.25
C ASP A 182 20.58 12.93 29.47
N GLY A 183 19.39 13.50 29.41
CA GLY A 183 18.33 13.39 30.42
C GLY A 183 17.45 12.14 30.31
N LEU A 184 17.71 11.26 29.36
CA LEU A 184 17.02 9.95 29.26
C LEU A 184 17.46 9.04 30.44
N PRO A 185 16.68 8.00 30.78
CA PRO A 185 17.08 6.98 31.73
C PRO A 185 18.48 6.41 31.49
N ILE A 186 18.90 6.28 30.24
CA ILE A 186 20.28 6.07 29.82
C ILE A 186 20.64 7.13 28.77
N PRO A 187 21.72 7.92 28.94
CA PRO A 187 22.19 8.86 27.93
C PRO A 187 22.37 8.20 26.57
N PHE A 188 21.90 8.89 25.50
CA PHE A 188 21.78 8.27 24.20
C PHE A 188 22.23 9.19 23.05
N ARG A 189 22.77 8.59 22.00
CA ARG A 189 23.06 9.23 20.71
C ARG A 189 22.58 8.37 19.55
N ALA A 190 21.86 8.96 18.60
CA ALA A 190 21.51 8.35 17.32
C ALA A 190 22.30 9.00 16.20
N VAL A 191 22.76 8.20 15.24
CA VAL A 191 23.52 8.69 14.09
C VAL A 191 22.67 8.62 12.82
N ALA A 192 22.61 9.72 12.06
CA ALA A 192 22.03 9.79 10.72
C ALA A 192 23.09 10.34 9.74
N THR A 193 22.75 10.36 8.45
CA THR A 193 23.58 10.90 7.39
C THR A 193 22.88 12.11 6.79
N ASP A 194 23.54 13.25 6.73
CA ASP A 194 23.12 14.38 5.91
C ASP A 194 23.30 14.03 4.43
N MET A 195 22.22 13.98 3.67
CA MET A 195 22.23 13.54 2.28
C MET A 195 22.78 14.57 1.32
N GLU A 196 22.93 15.82 1.74
CA GLU A 196 23.51 16.88 0.94
C GLU A 196 25.04 16.97 1.08
N SER A 197 25.54 16.88 2.33
CA SER A 197 26.96 16.98 2.63
C SER A 197 27.67 15.62 2.70
N GLY A 198 26.94 14.52 2.98
CA GLY A 198 27.50 13.21 3.27
C GLY A 198 28.14 13.09 4.66
N GLU A 199 27.87 14.05 5.56
CA GLU A 199 28.41 14.06 6.93
C GLU A 199 27.53 13.31 7.90
N ALA A 200 28.13 12.84 9.00
CA ALA A 200 27.39 12.26 10.11
C ALA A 200 26.65 13.35 10.92
N VAL A 201 25.38 13.12 11.17
CA VAL A 201 24.56 13.93 12.09
C VAL A 201 24.33 13.11 13.35
N VAL A 202 24.84 13.59 14.49
CA VAL A 202 24.69 12.94 15.78
C VAL A 202 23.62 13.67 16.58
N PHE A 203 22.48 13.03 16.77
CA PHE A 203 21.38 13.57 17.57
C PHE A 203 21.70 13.50 19.06
N ARG A 204 21.55 14.62 19.76
CA ARG A 204 21.79 14.80 21.20
C ARG A 204 20.57 15.26 21.97
N ASP A 205 19.60 15.83 21.27
CA ASP A 205 18.39 16.44 21.79
C ASP A 205 17.27 16.40 20.74
N GLY A 206 16.15 17.06 21.05
CA GLY A 206 14.99 17.14 20.17
C GLY A 206 14.03 15.96 20.35
N ASP A 207 13.30 15.65 19.27
CA ASP A 207 12.30 14.58 19.25
C ASP A 207 12.97 13.22 19.03
N LEU A 208 12.98 12.39 20.08
CA LEU A 208 13.63 11.07 20.02
C LEU A 208 13.04 10.17 18.93
N ALA A 209 11.70 10.11 18.76
CA ALA A 209 11.09 9.31 17.70
C ALA A 209 11.56 9.76 16.31
N GLN A 210 11.68 11.06 16.08
CA GLN A 210 12.17 11.62 14.84
C GLN A 210 13.65 11.31 14.60
N ALA A 211 14.49 11.40 15.64
CA ALA A 211 15.91 11.04 15.58
C ALA A 211 16.11 9.56 15.21
N LEU A 212 15.35 8.65 15.85
CA LEU A 212 15.36 7.22 15.54
C LEU A 212 14.90 6.94 14.11
N ARG A 213 13.85 7.64 13.66
CA ARG A 213 13.34 7.53 12.29
C ARG A 213 14.35 8.03 11.25
N ALA A 214 15.03 9.16 11.53
CA ALA A 214 16.08 9.70 10.67
C ALA A 214 17.21 8.67 10.49
N SER A 215 17.69 8.12 11.61
CA SER A 215 18.76 7.13 11.64
C SER A 215 18.44 5.85 10.84
N MET A 216 17.17 5.53 10.60
CA MET A 216 16.71 4.35 9.85
C MET A 216 16.22 4.68 8.44
N SER A 217 16.50 5.83 7.89
CA SER A 217 16.06 6.23 6.53
C SER A 217 16.91 5.60 5.44
N VAL A 218 16.86 4.26 5.30
CA VAL A 218 17.64 3.50 4.30
C VAL A 218 17.24 3.91 2.88
N PRO A 219 18.18 4.42 2.05
CA PRO A 219 17.87 4.84 0.70
C PRO A 219 17.28 3.74 -0.17
N GLY A 220 16.22 4.09 -0.94
CA GLY A 220 15.47 3.15 -1.76
C GLY A 220 14.42 2.31 -0.99
N LEU A 221 14.53 2.20 0.34
CA LEU A 221 13.54 1.53 1.18
C LEU A 221 12.60 2.58 1.80
N PHE A 222 13.14 3.51 2.58
CA PHE A 222 12.40 4.60 3.19
C PHE A 222 12.75 5.94 2.55
N ALA A 223 11.77 6.83 2.47
CA ALA A 223 12.03 8.21 2.11
C ALA A 223 12.94 8.87 3.17
N PRO A 224 13.92 9.70 2.76
CA PRO A 224 14.63 10.58 3.68
C PRO A 224 13.65 11.47 4.43
N ILE A 225 14.03 11.95 5.60
CA ILE A 225 13.22 12.93 6.35
C ILE A 225 13.97 14.25 6.47
N GLU A 226 13.21 15.34 6.49
CA GLU A 226 13.74 16.66 6.75
C GLU A 226 13.66 16.96 8.25
N VAL A 227 14.79 17.31 8.84
CA VAL A 227 14.91 17.73 10.24
C VAL A 227 15.78 18.98 10.28
N ASP A 228 15.26 20.06 10.81
CA ASP A 228 15.95 21.35 10.95
C ASP A 228 16.59 21.85 9.63
N GLY A 229 15.85 21.66 8.51
CA GLY A 229 16.28 22.07 7.18
C GLY A 229 17.34 21.18 6.52
N ARG A 230 17.66 20.00 7.11
CA ARG A 230 18.58 18.99 6.55
C ARG A 230 17.81 17.77 6.08
N ILE A 231 18.17 17.23 4.92
CA ILE A 231 17.63 15.99 4.39
C ILE A 231 18.45 14.82 4.91
N LEU A 232 17.88 14.01 5.80
CA LEU A 232 18.58 12.96 6.51
C LEU A 232 18.25 11.57 6.00
N GLY A 233 19.30 10.77 5.82
CA GLY A 233 19.28 9.36 5.48
C GLY A 233 19.85 8.48 6.59
N ASP A 234 19.87 7.16 6.35
CA ASP A 234 20.38 6.17 7.31
C ASP A 234 21.83 6.43 7.67
N GLY A 235 22.12 6.44 8.97
CA GLY A 235 23.46 6.69 9.49
C GLY A 235 24.49 5.62 9.12
N GLY A 236 24.03 4.43 8.72
CA GLY A 236 24.91 3.35 8.25
C GLY A 236 25.71 3.68 7.01
N LEU A 237 25.34 4.72 6.25
CA LEU A 237 26.14 5.19 5.11
C LEU A 237 27.51 5.78 5.54
N VAL A 238 27.56 6.40 6.72
CA VAL A 238 28.77 7.13 7.19
C VAL A 238 29.38 6.56 8.45
N ASP A 239 28.54 6.13 9.43
CA ASP A 239 29.01 5.55 10.70
C ASP A 239 28.01 4.49 11.22
N ASN A 240 28.18 3.26 10.77
CA ASN A 240 27.28 2.16 11.10
C ASN A 240 27.53 1.55 12.47
N LEU A 241 28.74 1.73 13.05
CA LEU A 241 29.10 1.28 14.39
C LEU A 241 29.75 2.44 15.14
N PRO A 242 28.95 3.32 15.80
CA PRO A 242 29.39 4.65 16.25
C PRO A 242 30.25 4.60 17.54
N VAL A 243 31.45 4.01 17.42
CA VAL A 243 32.42 3.86 18.51
C VAL A 243 32.93 5.22 19.00
N ASP A 244 33.25 6.15 18.08
CA ASP A 244 33.75 7.48 18.44
C ASP A 244 32.67 8.31 19.13
N VAL A 245 31.42 8.17 18.68
CA VAL A 245 30.27 8.85 19.30
C VAL A 245 30.12 8.42 20.77
N ALA A 246 30.21 7.11 21.03
CA ALA A 246 30.17 6.62 22.41
C ALA A 246 31.39 7.10 23.21
N ARG A 247 32.58 7.13 22.61
CA ARG A 247 33.80 7.60 23.26
C ARG A 247 33.68 9.09 23.63
N ALA A 248 33.13 9.89 22.73
CA ALA A 248 32.86 11.34 22.98
C ALA A 248 31.86 11.57 24.15
N MET A 249 30.99 10.60 24.44
CA MET A 249 30.11 10.64 25.62
C MET A 249 30.86 10.40 26.96
N GLY A 250 32.17 10.21 26.95
CA GLY A 250 32.97 10.07 28.16
C GLY A 250 32.85 8.71 28.85
N VAL A 251 32.66 7.65 28.10
CA VAL A 251 32.70 6.26 28.61
C VAL A 251 34.13 5.73 28.67
N ASP A 252 34.43 4.90 29.69
CA ASP A 252 35.75 4.32 29.91
C ASP A 252 35.93 3.03 29.10
N ARG A 253 34.84 2.25 28.94
CA ARG A 253 34.83 0.96 28.26
C ARG A 253 33.64 0.90 27.27
N ILE A 254 33.86 0.19 26.17
CA ILE A 254 32.83 0.00 25.14
C ILE A 254 32.48 -1.49 25.02
N ILE A 255 31.19 -1.79 25.01
CA ILE A 255 30.66 -3.06 24.52
C ILE A 255 30.07 -2.73 23.14
N ALA A 256 30.79 -3.12 22.08
CA ALA A 256 30.33 -2.92 20.70
C ALA A 256 29.59 -4.18 20.21
N VAL A 257 28.37 -4.02 19.74
CA VAL A 257 27.59 -5.11 19.15
C VAL A 257 27.51 -4.89 17.65
N ASN A 258 28.26 -5.67 16.89
CA ASN A 258 28.29 -5.61 15.43
C ASN A 258 27.49 -6.76 14.83
N ILE A 259 26.37 -6.41 14.18
CA ILE A 259 25.50 -7.33 13.45
C ILE A 259 25.64 -7.22 11.94
N GLY A 260 26.78 -6.71 11.47
CA GLY A 260 27.08 -6.34 10.10
C GLY A 260 26.48 -7.25 9.04
N THR A 261 26.11 -6.69 7.91
CA THR A 261 25.56 -7.42 6.76
C THR A 261 26.73 -7.82 5.84
N PRO A 262 26.97 -9.11 5.61
CA PRO A 262 28.03 -9.53 4.68
C PRO A 262 27.71 -9.05 3.27
N LEU A 263 28.75 -8.82 2.48
CA LEU A 263 28.61 -8.47 1.06
C LEU A 263 27.81 -9.55 0.32
N ALA A 264 26.89 -9.13 -0.52
CA ALA A 264 26.03 -10.02 -1.30
C ALA A 264 26.82 -10.81 -2.34
N GLY A 265 26.40 -12.01 -2.64
CA GLY A 265 27.02 -12.86 -3.67
C GLY A 265 26.78 -12.34 -5.08
N ARG A 266 27.58 -12.83 -6.03
CA ARG A 266 27.53 -12.42 -7.45
C ARG A 266 26.15 -12.58 -8.09
N GLU A 267 25.35 -13.54 -7.65
CA GLU A 267 24.01 -13.83 -8.12
C GLU A 267 23.01 -12.68 -7.92
N THR A 268 23.26 -11.81 -6.95
CA THR A 268 22.39 -10.67 -6.65
C THR A 268 22.72 -9.42 -7.46
N LEU A 269 23.88 -9.38 -8.10
CA LEU A 269 24.40 -8.21 -8.82
C LEU A 269 23.83 -8.05 -10.24
N GLY A 270 22.93 -8.92 -10.67
CA GLY A 270 22.29 -8.86 -11.99
C GLY A 270 21.15 -7.83 -12.12
N THR A 271 20.83 -7.08 -11.06
CA THR A 271 19.74 -6.10 -11.05
C THR A 271 20.21 -4.74 -10.51
N VAL A 272 19.56 -3.65 -10.95
CA VAL A 272 19.85 -2.29 -10.45
C VAL A 272 19.69 -2.23 -8.92
N ILE A 273 18.64 -2.83 -8.38
CA ILE A 273 18.38 -2.89 -6.93
C ILE A 273 19.51 -3.66 -6.23
N GLY A 274 19.93 -4.79 -6.78
CA GLY A 274 21.03 -5.60 -6.21
C GLY A 274 22.36 -4.84 -6.19
N VAL A 275 22.69 -4.13 -7.27
CA VAL A 275 23.90 -3.29 -7.35
C VAL A 275 23.82 -2.14 -6.33
N THR A 276 22.69 -1.42 -6.25
CA THR A 276 22.51 -0.32 -5.29
C THR A 276 22.63 -0.81 -3.85
N THR A 277 22.00 -1.94 -3.51
CA THR A 277 22.11 -2.55 -2.18
C THR A 277 23.55 -2.92 -1.87
N GLN A 278 24.27 -3.48 -2.84
CA GLN A 278 25.69 -3.83 -2.67
C GLN A 278 26.57 -2.61 -2.44
N MET A 279 26.32 -1.50 -3.12
CA MET A 279 27.04 -0.23 -2.88
C MET A 279 26.86 0.24 -1.44
N ILE A 280 25.61 0.21 -0.93
CA ILE A 280 25.32 0.53 0.47
C ILE A 280 26.07 -0.42 1.41
N ASN A 281 26.04 -1.73 1.17
CA ASN A 281 26.75 -2.72 1.97
C ASN A 281 28.27 -2.48 1.98
N ILE A 282 28.86 -2.11 0.84
CA ILE A 282 30.30 -1.79 0.75
C ILE A 282 30.64 -0.55 1.59
N LEU A 283 29.86 0.52 1.48
CA LEU A 283 30.09 1.74 2.28
C LEU A 283 29.96 1.45 3.78
N THR A 284 28.91 0.72 4.16
CA THR A 284 28.66 0.30 5.54
C THR A 284 29.81 -0.55 6.07
N GLU A 285 30.27 -1.57 5.34
CA GLU A 285 31.37 -2.43 5.75
C GLU A 285 32.67 -1.64 5.92
N GLN A 286 32.98 -0.74 5.00
CA GLN A 286 34.19 0.08 5.08
C GLN A 286 34.20 0.99 6.32
N ASN A 287 33.07 1.59 6.69
CA ASN A 287 33.00 2.41 7.90
C ASN A 287 33.03 1.56 9.17
N VAL A 288 32.39 0.38 9.18
CA VAL A 288 32.46 -0.58 10.30
C VAL A 288 33.91 -1.01 10.57
N GLN A 289 34.68 -1.35 9.52
CA GLN A 289 36.09 -1.73 9.70
C GLN A 289 36.93 -0.60 10.29
N ARG A 290 36.66 0.65 9.92
CA ARG A 290 37.30 1.82 10.54
C ARG A 290 36.93 1.97 12.02
N SER A 291 35.67 1.77 12.37
CA SER A 291 35.19 1.83 13.75
C SER A 291 35.76 0.69 14.61
N LEU A 292 35.85 -0.54 14.09
CA LEU A 292 36.46 -1.68 14.77
C LEU A 292 37.94 -1.44 15.08
N ALA A 293 38.68 -0.77 14.21
CA ALA A 293 40.09 -0.44 14.44
C ALA A 293 40.31 0.58 15.57
N ARG A 294 39.25 1.25 16.05
CA ARG A 294 39.27 2.22 17.14
C ARG A 294 38.96 1.59 18.53
N LEU A 295 38.52 0.34 18.57
CA LEU A 295 38.32 -0.40 19.82
C LEU A 295 39.68 -0.75 20.42
N ASP A 296 39.84 -0.55 21.71
CA ASP A 296 40.97 -1.05 22.49
C ASP A 296 40.74 -2.50 22.92
N PRO A 297 41.45 -3.50 22.35
CA PRO A 297 41.23 -4.91 22.67
C PRO A 297 41.49 -5.27 24.16
N ARG A 298 42.09 -4.38 24.94
CA ARG A 298 42.36 -4.60 26.37
C ARG A 298 41.22 -4.14 27.25
N GLN A 299 40.41 -3.19 26.79
CA GLN A 299 39.37 -2.54 27.59
C GLN A 299 37.98 -2.75 26.99
N ASP A 300 37.86 -2.78 25.69
CA ASP A 300 36.62 -2.87 24.97
C ASP A 300 36.28 -4.31 24.59
N LEU A 301 34.98 -4.58 24.44
CA LEU A 301 34.48 -5.90 24.10
C LEU A 301 33.68 -5.82 22.79
N LEU A 302 33.99 -6.70 21.84
CA LEU A 302 33.21 -6.87 20.60
C LEU A 302 32.32 -8.11 20.68
N ILE A 303 31.03 -7.93 20.52
CA ILE A 303 30.00 -8.98 20.35
C ILE A 303 29.54 -8.99 18.90
N ALA A 304 29.90 -10.04 18.15
CA ALA A 304 29.57 -10.17 16.73
C ALA A 304 28.84 -11.50 16.45
N PRO A 305 27.52 -11.56 16.64
CA PRO A 305 26.75 -12.78 16.47
C PRO A 305 26.82 -13.31 15.03
N PRO A 306 27.10 -14.60 14.79
CA PRO A 306 27.10 -15.20 13.46
C PRO A 306 25.65 -15.41 13.01
N LEU A 307 25.09 -14.50 12.21
CA LEU A 307 23.69 -14.52 11.77
C LEU A 307 23.47 -15.30 10.45
N GLY A 308 24.52 -15.88 9.90
CA GLY A 308 24.45 -16.79 8.75
C GLY A 308 23.65 -16.25 7.56
N ARG A 309 22.64 -16.98 7.13
CA ARG A 309 21.76 -16.64 5.98
C ARG A 309 20.66 -15.62 6.32
N LEU A 310 20.53 -15.19 7.57
CA LEU A 310 19.56 -14.16 7.94
C LEU A 310 20.02 -12.80 7.38
N THR A 311 19.17 -12.18 6.58
CA THR A 311 19.48 -10.92 5.88
C THR A 311 18.86 -9.72 6.61
N SER A 312 19.18 -8.51 6.17
CA SER A 312 18.55 -7.27 6.66
C SER A 312 17.05 -7.18 6.41
N ALA A 313 16.49 -8.07 5.57
CA ALA A 313 15.05 -8.16 5.27
C ALA A 313 14.34 -9.32 6.00
N SER A 314 15.04 -10.12 6.80
CA SER A 314 14.49 -11.33 7.46
C SER A 314 13.68 -11.02 8.73
N PHE A 315 12.75 -10.06 8.67
CA PHE A 315 11.90 -9.68 9.81
C PHE A 315 10.94 -10.81 10.22
N ASP A 316 10.56 -11.69 9.31
CA ASP A 316 9.76 -12.89 9.57
C ASP A 316 10.49 -13.94 10.44
N ARG A 317 11.79 -13.76 10.65
CA ARG A 317 12.67 -14.61 11.45
C ARG A 317 13.14 -13.90 12.74
N ALA A 318 12.34 -12.96 13.27
CA ALA A 318 12.69 -12.17 14.46
C ALA A 318 13.13 -13.03 15.65
N ALA A 319 12.41 -14.11 15.94
CA ALA A 319 12.73 -15.01 17.05
C ALA A 319 14.12 -15.67 16.89
N ASP A 320 14.48 -16.07 15.67
CA ASP A 320 15.79 -16.69 15.39
C ASP A 320 16.93 -15.67 15.54
N LEU A 321 16.70 -14.42 15.14
CA LEU A 321 17.68 -13.33 15.28
C LEU A 321 17.93 -13.01 16.75
N VAL A 322 16.88 -12.88 17.56
CA VAL A 322 16.99 -12.67 19.00
C VAL A 322 17.74 -13.84 19.67
N ALA A 323 17.40 -15.09 19.30
CA ALA A 323 18.07 -16.28 19.83
C ALA A 323 19.56 -16.29 19.47
N ALA A 324 19.94 -15.98 18.24
CA ALA A 324 21.34 -15.95 17.82
C ALA A 324 22.15 -14.88 18.58
N GLY A 325 21.55 -13.69 18.80
CA GLY A 325 22.15 -12.64 19.63
C GLY A 325 22.41 -13.12 21.08
N ARG A 326 21.40 -13.75 21.70
CA ARG A 326 21.47 -14.30 23.04
C ARG A 326 22.56 -15.37 23.15
N GLU A 327 22.53 -16.38 22.28
CA GLU A 327 23.51 -17.49 22.31
C GLU A 327 24.94 -16.98 22.12
N HIS A 328 25.17 -15.96 21.31
CA HIS A 328 26.51 -15.41 21.14
C HIS A 328 26.96 -14.63 22.38
N ALA A 329 26.09 -13.80 22.96
CA ALA A 329 26.40 -13.07 24.19
C ALA A 329 26.66 -14.03 25.37
N GLU A 330 25.97 -15.16 25.44
CA GLU A 330 26.24 -16.23 26.42
C GLU A 330 27.63 -16.82 26.26
N ARG A 331 28.13 -17.00 25.05
CA ARG A 331 29.52 -17.43 24.82
C ARG A 331 30.58 -16.42 25.29
N MET A 332 30.20 -15.15 25.40
CA MET A 332 31.05 -14.05 25.85
C MET A 332 31.00 -13.85 27.37
N LEU A 333 30.24 -14.67 28.12
CA LEU A 333 30.15 -14.57 29.61
C LEU A 333 31.47 -14.49 30.33
N PRO A 334 32.54 -15.25 29.97
CA PRO A 334 33.81 -15.12 30.64
C PRO A 334 34.41 -13.71 30.59
N GLN A 335 34.23 -12.99 29.47
CA GLN A 335 34.73 -11.61 29.31
C GLN A 335 33.78 -10.60 29.99
N LEU A 336 32.48 -10.84 29.95
CA LEU A 336 31.47 -9.99 30.58
C LEU A 336 31.51 -10.06 32.12
N ALA A 337 31.94 -11.18 32.69
CA ALA A 337 31.92 -11.40 34.14
C ALA A 337 32.68 -10.32 34.93
N ALA A 338 33.76 -9.75 34.37
CA ALA A 338 34.53 -8.68 35.01
C ALA A 338 33.77 -7.34 35.12
N LEU A 339 32.65 -7.18 34.38
CA LEU A 339 31.84 -5.98 34.36
C LEU A 339 30.58 -6.10 35.24
N ARG A 340 30.34 -7.27 35.83
CA ARG A 340 29.12 -7.59 36.57
C ARG A 340 29.04 -6.79 37.89
N LEU A 341 27.88 -6.18 38.12
CA LEU A 341 27.53 -5.57 39.40
C LEU A 341 27.06 -6.62 40.42
N ASN A 342 27.25 -6.33 41.69
CA ASN A 342 26.56 -7.06 42.76
C ASN A 342 25.06 -6.74 42.72
N GLU A 343 24.23 -7.49 43.42
CA GLU A 343 22.77 -7.34 43.38
C GLU A 343 22.31 -5.97 43.86
N THR A 344 22.90 -5.43 44.91
CA THR A 344 22.49 -4.13 45.48
C THR A 344 22.76 -2.98 44.50
N ASP A 345 23.94 -2.94 43.91
CA ASP A 345 24.33 -1.92 42.93
C ASP A 345 23.52 -2.06 41.64
N TRP A 346 23.22 -3.30 41.21
CA TRP A 346 22.38 -3.55 40.09
C TRP A 346 20.96 -3.02 40.28
N GLN A 347 20.33 -3.28 41.42
CA GLN A 347 18.99 -2.78 41.72
C GLN A 347 18.96 -1.26 41.82
N ALA A 348 20.02 -0.62 42.32
CA ALA A 348 20.15 0.83 42.31
C ALA A 348 20.26 1.37 40.87
N HIS A 349 21.10 0.74 40.04
CA HIS A 349 21.28 1.07 38.64
C HIS A 349 19.96 0.95 37.85
N ARG A 350 19.21 -0.15 38.00
CA ARG A 350 17.93 -0.36 37.35
C ARG A 350 16.85 0.64 37.80
N ARG A 351 16.82 1.02 39.06
CA ARG A 351 15.90 2.04 39.57
C ARG A 351 16.19 3.41 38.99
N ALA A 352 17.45 3.76 38.80
CA ALA A 352 17.83 5.03 38.13
C ALA A 352 17.44 5.05 36.65
N GLN A 353 17.35 3.88 36.03
CA GLN A 353 16.96 3.72 34.61
C GLN A 353 15.46 3.42 34.42
N ALA A 354 14.66 3.53 35.48
CA ALA A 354 13.23 3.28 35.37
C ALA A 354 12.55 4.29 34.41
N ARG A 355 11.66 3.77 33.57
CA ARG A 355 10.89 4.57 32.65
C ARG A 355 10.01 5.56 33.42
N PRO A 356 10.01 6.86 33.07
CA PRO A 356 9.08 7.83 33.65
C PRO A 356 7.64 7.39 33.42
N GLN A 357 6.78 7.61 34.41
CA GLN A 357 5.33 7.41 34.31
C GLN A 357 4.67 8.78 34.27
N ASP A 358 4.04 9.11 33.15
CA ASP A 358 3.22 10.31 33.03
C ASP A 358 1.78 10.01 33.44
N PRO A 359 1.15 10.84 34.29
CA PRO A 359 -0.28 10.74 34.52
C PRO A 359 -1.07 11.05 33.24
N PRO A 360 -2.27 10.52 33.08
CA PRO A 360 -3.16 10.93 31.99
C PRO A 360 -3.43 12.44 32.09
N GLU A 361 -3.26 13.13 30.97
CA GLU A 361 -3.46 14.58 30.88
C GLU A 361 -4.62 14.86 29.92
N PRO A 362 -5.48 15.85 30.20
CA PRO A 362 -6.51 16.26 29.27
C PRO A 362 -5.86 16.91 28.01
N VAL A 363 -6.43 16.65 26.84
CA VAL A 363 -6.05 17.32 25.60
C VAL A 363 -6.47 18.79 25.70
N ALA A 364 -5.52 19.71 25.73
CA ALA A 364 -5.77 21.14 25.78
C ALA A 364 -6.07 21.72 24.39
N SER A 365 -5.39 21.22 23.36
CA SER A 365 -5.58 21.67 21.98
C SER A 365 -5.22 20.60 20.98
N VAL A 366 -5.81 20.68 19.77
CA VAL A 366 -5.46 19.86 18.61
C VAL A 366 -5.08 20.79 17.47
N ARG A 367 -3.89 20.60 16.90
CA ARG A 367 -3.35 21.41 15.80
C ARG A 367 -2.82 20.53 14.69
N PHE A 368 -2.71 21.10 13.49
CA PHE A 368 -2.16 20.47 12.31
C PHE A 368 -1.00 21.31 11.79
N GLU A 369 0.09 20.66 11.39
CA GLU A 369 1.30 21.32 10.86
C GLU A 369 1.79 20.61 9.60
N GLY A 370 2.44 21.35 8.69
CA GLY A 370 3.07 20.82 7.48
C GLY A 370 2.15 20.64 6.28
N GLN A 371 0.93 21.23 6.34
CA GLN A 371 0.02 21.28 5.19
C GLN A 371 0.18 22.60 4.41
N ASP A 372 0.19 22.51 3.09
CA ASP A 372 0.21 23.66 2.19
C ASP A 372 -1.10 23.75 1.37
N LEU A 373 -1.59 22.60 0.90
CA LEU A 373 -2.75 22.52 0.00
C LEU A 373 -3.97 21.93 0.70
N THR A 374 -3.75 20.91 1.54
CA THR A 374 -4.83 20.16 2.19
C THR A 374 -5.44 20.94 3.35
N GLN A 375 -6.69 20.64 3.68
CA GLN A 375 -7.42 21.24 4.81
C GLN A 375 -7.77 20.14 5.83
N PRO A 376 -6.81 19.66 6.65
CA PRO A 376 -7.03 18.55 7.57
C PRO A 376 -8.06 18.90 8.67
N GLN A 377 -8.31 20.18 8.92
CA GLN A 377 -9.35 20.67 9.83
C GLN A 377 -10.75 20.14 9.47
N ARG A 378 -10.98 19.81 8.21
CA ARG A 378 -12.24 19.19 7.76
C ARG A 378 -12.44 17.79 8.32
N LEU A 379 -11.36 17.08 8.64
CA LEU A 379 -11.40 15.77 9.28
C LEU A 379 -11.50 15.86 10.82
N ALA A 380 -11.32 17.06 11.41
CA ALA A 380 -11.41 17.24 12.86
C ALA A 380 -12.70 16.67 13.48
N PRO A 381 -13.89 16.76 12.85
CA PRO A 381 -15.13 16.19 13.43
C PRO A 381 -15.12 14.65 13.54
N VAL A 382 -14.32 13.94 12.74
CA VAL A 382 -14.23 12.47 12.76
C VAL A 382 -13.06 11.94 13.58
N LEU A 383 -12.16 12.85 14.04
CA LEU A 383 -11.07 12.47 14.92
C LEU A 383 -11.61 12.10 16.31
N ALA A 384 -10.96 11.11 16.93
CA ALA A 384 -11.37 10.62 18.25
C ALA A 384 -10.96 11.61 19.36
N LEU A 385 -9.74 12.19 19.26
CA LEU A 385 -9.23 13.12 20.27
C LEU A 385 -9.70 14.55 20.03
N ARG A 386 -10.27 15.14 21.10
CA ARG A 386 -10.79 16.51 21.12
C ARG A 386 -10.35 17.22 22.38
N PRO A 387 -10.24 18.58 22.37
CA PRO A 387 -9.99 19.33 23.58
C PRO A 387 -10.98 18.96 24.71
N GLY A 388 -10.44 18.77 25.92
CA GLY A 388 -11.17 18.36 27.11
C GLY A 388 -11.31 16.85 27.35
N GLN A 389 -10.85 16.01 26.44
CA GLN A 389 -10.76 14.56 26.64
C GLN A 389 -9.39 14.14 27.18
N ASP A 390 -9.32 13.03 27.89
CA ASP A 390 -8.04 12.46 28.30
C ASP A 390 -7.25 11.99 27.09
N PHE A 391 -5.95 12.28 27.06
CA PHE A 391 -5.08 11.82 25.99
C PHE A 391 -4.94 10.31 26.01
N SER A 392 -5.07 9.69 24.84
CA SER A 392 -4.84 8.26 24.61
C SER A 392 -3.98 8.06 23.37
N VAL A 393 -2.92 7.29 23.51
CA VAL A 393 -2.01 6.91 22.43
C VAL A 393 -2.76 6.18 21.32
N GLU A 394 -3.65 5.24 21.69
CA GLU A 394 -4.42 4.44 20.74
C GLU A 394 -5.37 5.30 19.91
N GLN A 395 -5.93 6.35 20.53
CA GLN A 395 -6.78 7.30 19.80
C GLN A 395 -5.96 8.22 18.89
N ALA A 396 -4.79 8.71 19.34
CA ALA A 396 -3.91 9.51 18.50
C ALA A 396 -3.40 8.75 17.27
N GLU A 397 -3.05 7.47 17.44
CA GLU A 397 -2.68 6.60 16.32
C GLU A 397 -3.85 6.33 15.36
N ARG A 398 -5.06 6.12 15.91
CA ARG A 398 -6.27 5.99 15.09
C ARG A 398 -6.50 7.24 14.26
N ASP A 399 -6.43 8.40 14.87
CA ASP A 399 -6.60 9.69 14.21
C ASP A 399 -5.53 9.91 13.14
N SER A 400 -4.28 9.54 13.41
CA SER A 400 -3.20 9.58 12.41
C SER A 400 -3.51 8.70 11.20
N ARG A 401 -4.10 7.51 11.40
CA ARG A 401 -4.53 6.63 10.30
C ARG A 401 -5.72 7.22 9.53
N VAL A 402 -6.68 7.85 10.21
CA VAL A 402 -7.82 8.55 9.58
C VAL A 402 -7.31 9.68 8.67
N LEU A 403 -6.39 10.51 9.16
CA LEU A 403 -5.76 11.57 8.36
C LEU A 403 -5.02 10.99 7.14
N ALA A 404 -4.24 9.93 7.34
CA ALA A 404 -3.51 9.25 6.27
C ALA A 404 -4.43 8.58 5.23
N ALA A 405 -5.64 8.19 5.62
CA ALA A 405 -6.62 7.53 4.74
C ALA A 405 -7.17 8.44 3.63
N SER A 406 -6.98 9.75 3.72
CA SER A 406 -7.26 10.70 2.62
C SER A 406 -6.43 10.38 1.37
N GLY A 407 -5.24 9.78 1.55
CA GLY A 407 -4.33 9.43 0.46
C GLY A 407 -3.42 10.58 0.00
N ASP A 408 -3.50 11.76 0.62
CA ASP A 408 -2.78 12.96 0.22
C ASP A 408 -1.42 13.12 0.90
N TYR A 409 -1.21 12.39 2.01
CA TYR A 409 0.00 12.50 2.82
C TYR A 409 0.95 11.33 2.57
N MET A 410 2.24 11.65 2.46
CA MET A 410 3.33 10.69 2.47
C MET A 410 3.59 10.23 3.91
N GLN A 411 3.53 11.17 4.86
CA GLN A 411 3.78 10.95 6.28
C GLN A 411 2.69 11.61 7.12
N VAL A 412 2.24 10.91 8.15
CA VAL A 412 1.37 11.43 9.22
C VAL A 412 1.90 10.92 10.54
N ASP A 413 2.35 11.83 11.37
CA ASP A 413 2.85 11.60 12.72
C ASP A 413 2.16 12.54 13.70
N TYR A 414 2.26 12.30 14.99
CA TYR A 414 1.80 13.22 16.02
C TYR A 414 2.88 13.49 17.07
N ARG A 415 2.84 14.65 17.66
CA ARG A 415 3.62 14.97 18.86
C ARG A 415 2.73 15.53 19.95
N VAL A 416 3.16 15.39 21.18
CA VAL A 416 2.48 15.93 22.34
C VAL A 416 3.36 17.01 22.95
N GLU A 417 2.83 18.22 23.01
CA GLU A 417 3.44 19.39 23.66
C GLU A 417 2.86 19.56 25.06
N ASP A 418 3.70 19.93 26.00
CA ASP A 418 3.24 20.22 27.37
C ASP A 418 2.76 21.67 27.43
N LEU A 419 1.47 21.85 27.62
CA LEU A 419 0.83 23.16 27.81
C LEU A 419 0.37 23.32 29.27
N PRO A 420 0.23 24.56 29.78
CA PRO A 420 -0.27 24.76 31.14
C PRO A 420 -1.66 24.15 31.42
N ALA A 421 -2.47 23.97 30.37
CA ALA A 421 -3.83 23.45 30.45
C ALA A 421 -3.91 21.94 30.15
N GLY A 422 -2.79 21.26 29.93
CA GLY A 422 -2.74 19.84 29.57
C GLY A 422 -1.93 19.56 28.29
N ALA A 423 -2.20 18.43 27.62
CA ALA A 423 -1.48 18.01 26.44
C ALA A 423 -1.91 18.79 25.18
N GLY A 424 -0.97 19.44 24.51
CA GLY A 424 -1.15 19.99 23.16
C GLY A 424 -0.86 18.93 22.11
N LEU A 425 -1.89 18.42 21.43
CA LEU A 425 -1.72 17.44 20.38
C LEU A 425 -1.47 18.12 19.04
N VAL A 426 -0.38 17.79 18.39
CA VAL A 426 0.01 18.33 17.08
C VAL A 426 0.16 17.18 16.09
N TYR A 427 -0.70 17.11 15.08
CA TYR A 427 -0.55 16.20 13.96
C TYR A 427 0.37 16.84 12.92
N ARG A 428 1.47 16.18 12.61
CA ARG A 428 2.46 16.58 11.60
C ARG A 428 2.17 15.85 10.30
N LEU A 429 1.93 16.61 9.24
CA LEU A 429 1.47 16.11 7.96
C LEU A 429 2.50 16.48 6.89
N ALA A 430 3.06 15.49 6.20
CA ALA A 430 3.88 15.73 5.03
C ALA A 430 3.07 15.37 3.79
N GLU A 431 2.65 16.39 3.04
CA GLU A 431 1.92 16.17 1.78
C GLU A 431 2.82 15.50 0.74
N LYS A 432 2.20 14.67 -0.12
CA LYS A 432 2.93 14.01 -1.23
C LYS A 432 3.47 15.08 -2.18
N PRO A 433 4.80 15.16 -2.42
CA PRO A 433 5.38 16.15 -3.32
C PRO A 433 4.94 15.98 -4.78
N TRP A 434 4.45 14.78 -5.14
CA TRP A 434 3.89 14.49 -6.45
C TRP A 434 2.37 14.72 -6.54
N GLY A 435 1.72 15.20 -5.48
CA GLY A 435 0.31 15.66 -5.51
C GLY A 435 0.19 17.10 -6.02
N PRO A 436 -1.04 17.58 -6.24
CA PRO A 436 -2.34 16.91 -6.09
C PRO A 436 -2.83 16.15 -7.35
N ASN A 437 -2.02 16.07 -8.42
CA ASN A 437 -2.36 15.37 -9.64
C ASN A 437 -1.71 13.98 -9.65
N TYR A 438 -2.53 12.94 -9.55
CA TYR A 438 -2.08 11.56 -9.51
C TYR A 438 -2.45 10.84 -10.79
N PHE A 439 -1.47 10.20 -11.42
CA PHE A 439 -1.63 9.42 -12.62
C PHE A 439 -1.33 7.94 -12.35
N ARG A 440 -2.13 7.05 -12.90
CA ARG A 440 -1.90 5.61 -12.85
C ARG A 440 -2.00 5.03 -14.25
N LEU A 441 -1.07 4.15 -14.59
CA LEU A 441 -1.03 3.42 -15.85
C LEU A 441 -1.30 1.94 -15.57
N GLY A 442 -2.21 1.35 -16.32
CA GLY A 442 -2.54 -0.07 -16.26
C GLY A 442 -2.56 -0.69 -17.65
N LEU A 443 -2.31 -1.99 -17.69
CA LEU A 443 -2.43 -2.82 -18.87
C LEU A 443 -3.44 -3.94 -18.60
N ALA A 444 -4.34 -4.19 -19.56
CA ALA A 444 -5.21 -5.34 -19.53
C ALA A 444 -5.05 -6.09 -20.86
N LEU A 445 -4.77 -7.37 -20.77
CA LEU A 445 -4.62 -8.27 -21.89
C LEU A 445 -5.36 -9.57 -21.59
N GLN A 446 -6.07 -10.10 -22.55
CA GLN A 446 -6.66 -11.42 -22.49
C GLN A 446 -6.46 -12.13 -23.82
N SER A 447 -6.14 -13.41 -23.79
CA SER A 447 -6.10 -14.29 -24.95
C SER A 447 -6.56 -15.68 -24.55
N ASP A 448 -7.40 -16.29 -25.37
CA ASP A 448 -7.83 -17.68 -25.26
C ASP A 448 -7.00 -18.62 -26.15
N PHE A 449 -6.03 -18.09 -26.91
CA PHE A 449 -5.23 -18.79 -27.91
C PHE A 449 -6.04 -19.49 -29.04
N ALA A 450 -7.36 -19.27 -29.06
CA ALA A 450 -8.30 -19.83 -30.04
C ALA A 450 -8.84 -18.77 -31.01
N GLY A 451 -8.34 -17.55 -30.94
CA GLY A 451 -8.68 -16.46 -31.84
C GLY A 451 -9.36 -15.26 -31.18
N GLN A 452 -9.72 -15.36 -29.90
CA GLN A 452 -10.21 -14.20 -29.15
C GLN A 452 -9.06 -13.58 -28.37
N GLY A 453 -8.87 -12.29 -28.57
CA GLY A 453 -7.88 -11.50 -27.85
C GLY A 453 -8.37 -10.09 -27.57
N GLU A 454 -8.17 -9.61 -26.36
CA GLU A 454 -8.43 -8.22 -25.98
C GLU A 454 -7.14 -7.60 -25.43
N PHE A 455 -6.90 -6.37 -25.84
CA PHE A 455 -5.78 -5.57 -25.34
C PHE A 455 -6.28 -4.16 -25.01
N ASN A 456 -5.98 -3.68 -23.82
CA ASN A 456 -6.34 -2.34 -23.39
C ASN A 456 -5.21 -1.70 -22.59
N ILE A 457 -4.91 -0.44 -22.89
CA ILE A 457 -4.08 0.46 -22.08
C ILE A 457 -5.04 1.33 -21.27
N GLN A 458 -4.82 1.42 -19.98
CA GLN A 458 -5.64 2.20 -19.05
C GLN A 458 -4.81 3.31 -18.45
N LEU A 459 -5.34 4.52 -18.44
CA LEU A 459 -4.77 5.69 -17.77
C LEU A 459 -5.83 6.28 -16.85
N SER A 460 -5.50 6.49 -15.58
CA SER A 460 -6.30 7.32 -14.68
C SER A 460 -5.56 8.60 -14.33
N HIS A 461 -6.31 9.67 -14.19
CA HIS A 461 -5.89 10.94 -13.63
C HIS A 461 -6.86 11.32 -12.52
N ASN A 462 -6.33 11.52 -11.31
CA ASN A 462 -7.10 11.99 -10.17
C ASN A 462 -6.46 13.28 -9.68
N ARG A 463 -7.23 14.37 -9.69
CA ARG A 463 -6.85 15.63 -9.07
C ARG A 463 -7.63 15.81 -7.79
N HIS A 464 -6.93 15.87 -6.68
CA HIS A 464 -7.48 16.18 -5.37
C HIS A 464 -7.42 17.69 -5.11
N TRP A 465 -8.21 18.17 -4.17
CA TRP A 465 -8.18 19.56 -3.68
C TRP A 465 -8.28 20.57 -4.83
N LEU A 466 -9.34 20.49 -5.65
CA LEU A 466 -9.66 21.50 -6.65
C LEU A 466 -10.00 22.84 -5.98
N ASP A 467 -10.52 22.78 -4.76
CA ASP A 467 -10.91 23.89 -3.92
C ASP A 467 -10.68 23.54 -2.44
N GLU A 468 -10.88 24.51 -1.55
CA GLU A 468 -10.77 24.33 -0.10
C GLU A 468 -11.83 23.37 0.46
N ALA A 469 -12.90 23.11 -0.28
CA ALA A 469 -13.90 22.12 0.08
C ALA A 469 -13.43 20.68 -0.11
N GLY A 470 -12.26 20.46 -0.74
CA GLY A 470 -11.74 19.12 -1.06
C GLY A 470 -12.46 18.48 -2.23
N SER A 471 -12.93 19.29 -3.20
CA SER A 471 -13.49 18.78 -4.44
C SER A 471 -12.43 18.01 -5.22
N GLU A 472 -12.85 16.95 -5.93
CA GLU A 472 -11.94 16.09 -6.69
C GLU A 472 -12.42 15.90 -8.11
N TRP A 473 -11.47 15.79 -9.03
CA TRP A 473 -11.76 15.49 -10.43
C TRP A 473 -11.03 14.21 -10.84
N ARG A 474 -11.79 13.23 -11.25
CA ARG A 474 -11.32 11.91 -11.60
C ARG A 474 -11.60 11.63 -13.09
N ASN A 475 -10.55 11.22 -13.81
CA ASN A 475 -10.62 10.86 -15.22
C ASN A 475 -10.02 9.47 -15.45
N ARG A 476 -10.61 8.72 -16.39
CA ARG A 476 -10.12 7.42 -16.83
C ARG A 476 -10.24 7.32 -18.32
N VAL A 477 -9.17 6.94 -18.95
CA VAL A 477 -9.09 6.69 -20.38
C VAL A 477 -8.61 5.26 -20.60
N GLN A 478 -9.36 4.50 -21.37
CA GLN A 478 -8.99 3.18 -21.83
C GLN A 478 -8.91 3.17 -23.33
N LEU A 479 -7.79 2.73 -23.89
CA LEU A 479 -7.52 2.62 -25.32
C LEU A 479 -7.23 1.17 -25.68
N GLY A 480 -7.79 0.69 -26.79
CA GLY A 480 -7.59 -0.68 -27.26
C GLY A 480 -8.88 -1.32 -27.74
N SER A 481 -9.11 -2.57 -27.36
CA SER A 481 -10.29 -3.36 -27.78
C SER A 481 -11.61 -2.78 -27.29
N VAL A 482 -11.60 -2.14 -26.11
CA VAL A 482 -12.77 -1.47 -25.51
C VAL A 482 -12.41 -0.04 -25.15
N PRO A 483 -12.40 0.90 -26.12
CA PRO A 483 -12.17 2.31 -25.82
C PRO A 483 -13.24 2.84 -24.85
N ARG A 484 -12.79 3.53 -23.81
CA ARG A 484 -13.67 4.14 -22.80
C ARG A 484 -13.04 5.42 -22.26
N TRP A 485 -13.88 6.41 -22.04
CA TRP A 485 -13.53 7.60 -21.26
C TRP A 485 -14.60 7.82 -20.18
N PHE A 486 -14.14 7.96 -18.95
CA PHE A 486 -14.98 8.29 -17.81
C PHE A 486 -14.39 9.52 -17.11
N SER A 487 -15.28 10.46 -16.74
CA SER A 487 -14.93 11.66 -15.98
C SER A 487 -15.95 11.87 -14.88
N GLU A 488 -15.49 12.19 -13.66
CA GLU A 488 -16.34 12.50 -12.52
C GLU A 488 -15.78 13.71 -11.75
N LEU A 489 -16.61 14.70 -11.54
CA LEU A 489 -16.37 15.79 -10.60
C LEU A 489 -17.14 15.51 -9.32
N TYR A 490 -16.43 15.40 -8.23
CA TYR A 490 -16.97 15.16 -6.89
C TYR A 490 -16.86 16.44 -6.08
N VAL A 491 -17.96 16.87 -5.46
CA VAL A 491 -18.06 18.12 -4.69
C VAL A 491 -18.67 17.81 -3.33
N PRO A 492 -17.89 17.87 -2.22
CA PRO A 492 -18.43 17.77 -0.86
C PRO A 492 -19.35 18.96 -0.56
N LEU A 493 -20.49 18.73 0.07
CA LEU A 493 -21.48 19.78 0.34
C LEU A 493 -21.34 20.45 1.71
N GLY A 494 -20.58 19.88 2.64
CA GLY A 494 -20.49 20.35 4.01
C GLY A 494 -19.10 20.67 4.50
N ALA A 495 -19.00 21.72 5.32
CA ALA A 495 -17.80 22.11 6.07
C ALA A 495 -18.02 22.07 7.59
N GLY A 496 -19.06 21.38 8.10
CA GLY A 496 -19.48 21.44 9.49
C GLY A 496 -19.64 20.08 10.17
N SER A 497 -19.83 20.10 11.48
CA SER A 497 -19.92 18.94 12.37
C SER A 497 -21.34 18.32 12.47
N GLY A 498 -22.16 18.40 11.44
CA GLY A 498 -23.52 17.86 11.44
C GLY A 498 -23.74 16.71 10.46
N PRO A 499 -24.82 15.94 10.55
CA PRO A 499 -25.11 14.81 9.65
C PRO A 499 -25.27 15.22 8.18
N ALA A 500 -25.41 16.53 7.88
CA ALA A 500 -25.37 17.06 6.51
C ALA A 500 -23.96 17.33 5.99
N SER A 501 -22.91 17.24 6.82
CA SER A 501 -21.53 17.56 6.43
C SER A 501 -20.88 16.50 5.56
N ASP A 502 -21.44 15.28 5.53
CA ASP A 502 -20.84 14.15 4.80
C ASP A 502 -21.43 13.93 3.40
N TRP A 503 -22.45 14.74 3.02
CA TRP A 503 -23.06 14.62 1.69
C TRP A 503 -22.19 15.23 0.61
N PHE A 504 -22.28 14.66 -0.59
CA PHE A 504 -21.60 15.18 -1.77
C PHE A 504 -22.50 15.13 -3.02
N ILE A 505 -22.15 15.92 -3.99
CA ILE A 505 -22.67 15.81 -5.36
C ILE A 505 -21.58 15.27 -6.26
N ALA A 506 -21.93 14.34 -7.16
CA ALA A 506 -21.03 13.84 -8.19
C ALA A 506 -21.65 14.04 -9.57
N LEU A 507 -20.92 14.72 -10.44
CA LEU A 507 -21.26 14.87 -11.87
C LEU A 507 -20.40 13.90 -12.66
N SER A 508 -21.02 13.03 -13.47
CA SER A 508 -20.28 12.01 -14.21
C SER A 508 -20.61 11.99 -15.70
N THR A 509 -19.61 11.61 -16.49
CA THR A 509 -19.74 11.33 -17.92
C THR A 509 -19.03 10.02 -18.22
N ASP A 510 -19.67 9.13 -19.00
CA ASP A 510 -19.09 7.86 -19.47
C ASP A 510 -19.31 7.73 -20.98
N LEU A 511 -18.22 7.58 -21.72
CA LEU A 511 -18.21 7.32 -23.14
C LEU A 511 -17.51 5.99 -23.39
N SER A 512 -18.19 5.04 -24.03
CA SER A 512 -17.58 3.75 -24.33
C SER A 512 -17.99 3.20 -25.69
N ARG A 513 -17.10 2.36 -26.26
CA ARG A 513 -17.36 1.62 -27.48
C ARG A 513 -16.88 0.19 -27.26
N ARG A 514 -17.80 -0.76 -27.44
CA ARG A 514 -17.49 -2.20 -27.28
C ARG A 514 -17.95 -2.96 -28.50
N ARG A 515 -17.07 -3.81 -29.01
CA ARG A 515 -17.38 -4.82 -29.99
C ARG A 515 -17.86 -6.07 -29.25
N GLN A 516 -19.00 -6.63 -29.67
CA GLN A 516 -19.61 -7.77 -29.00
C GLN A 516 -20.10 -8.80 -30.03
N THR A 517 -19.75 -10.05 -29.80
CA THR A 517 -20.27 -11.18 -30.60
C THR A 517 -21.61 -11.60 -30.00
N THR A 518 -22.59 -11.78 -30.86
CA THR A 518 -23.91 -12.32 -30.49
C THR A 518 -23.98 -13.76 -30.92
N TYR A 519 -24.28 -14.63 -30.01
CA TYR A 519 -24.46 -16.06 -30.24
C TYR A 519 -25.95 -16.41 -30.24
N ARG A 520 -26.30 -17.51 -30.89
CA ARG A 520 -27.65 -18.08 -30.77
C ARG A 520 -27.88 -18.48 -29.30
N SER A 521 -29.04 -18.11 -28.78
CA SER A 521 -29.41 -18.56 -27.41
C SER A 521 -29.52 -20.09 -27.42
N ILE A 522 -28.80 -20.71 -26.49
CA ILE A 522 -28.81 -22.18 -26.32
C ILE A 522 -29.67 -22.53 -25.11
N GLY A 523 -30.56 -23.52 -25.25
CA GLY A 523 -31.36 -24.04 -24.15
C GLY A 523 -30.47 -24.65 -23.05
N PRO A 524 -30.98 -24.82 -21.82
CA PRO A 524 -30.18 -25.30 -20.70
C PRO A 524 -29.62 -26.71 -20.90
N ASP A 525 -30.27 -27.51 -21.71
CA ASP A 525 -29.88 -28.90 -22.04
C ASP A 525 -29.09 -29.05 -23.36
N GLU A 526 -28.94 -27.94 -24.11
CA GLU A 526 -28.20 -27.93 -25.37
C GLU A 526 -26.68 -27.87 -25.16
N ASP A 527 -25.92 -28.54 -26.04
CA ASP A 527 -24.47 -28.48 -26.05
C ASP A 527 -24.00 -27.12 -26.55
N GLY A 528 -23.20 -26.42 -25.74
CA GLY A 528 -22.63 -25.11 -26.06
C GLY A 528 -21.21 -25.18 -26.62
N ARG A 529 -20.71 -26.38 -26.99
CA ARG A 529 -19.32 -26.55 -27.47
C ARG A 529 -19.03 -25.86 -28.78
N ASP A 530 -20.01 -25.78 -29.66
CA ASP A 530 -19.89 -25.10 -30.96
C ASP A 530 -20.94 -24.00 -31.05
N PRO A 531 -20.71 -22.86 -30.39
CA PRO A 531 -21.68 -21.79 -30.35
C PRO A 531 -21.88 -21.18 -31.76
N GLU A 532 -23.14 -21.16 -32.21
CA GLU A 532 -23.48 -20.51 -33.46
C GLU A 532 -23.38 -19.00 -33.33
N VAL A 533 -22.46 -18.39 -34.08
CA VAL A 533 -22.33 -16.91 -34.16
C VAL A 533 -23.40 -16.34 -35.06
N LEU A 534 -24.31 -15.57 -34.52
CA LEU A 534 -25.34 -14.85 -35.29
C LEU A 534 -24.79 -13.60 -35.95
N GLY A 535 -23.85 -12.91 -35.29
CA GLY A 535 -23.25 -11.73 -35.86
C GLY A 535 -22.34 -10.98 -34.88
N LEU A 536 -21.67 -9.99 -35.40
CA LEU A 536 -20.84 -9.07 -34.66
C LEU A 536 -21.46 -7.68 -34.67
N HIS A 537 -21.58 -7.05 -33.53
CA HIS A 537 -22.09 -5.68 -33.43
C HIS A 537 -21.19 -4.79 -32.56
N VAL A 538 -21.22 -3.50 -32.82
CA VAL A 538 -20.56 -2.47 -32.03
C VAL A 538 -21.61 -1.71 -31.26
N ARG A 539 -21.45 -1.68 -29.94
CA ARG A 539 -22.22 -0.85 -29.02
C ARG A 539 -21.42 0.38 -28.66
N SER A 540 -21.88 1.56 -29.01
CA SER A 540 -21.35 2.84 -28.55
C SER A 540 -22.31 3.46 -27.55
N SER A 541 -21.84 3.97 -26.44
CA SER A 541 -22.67 4.59 -25.39
C SER A 541 -22.08 5.90 -24.89
N LEU A 542 -22.94 6.85 -24.61
CA LEU A 542 -22.64 8.10 -23.90
C LEU A 542 -23.61 8.22 -22.75
N GLY A 543 -23.10 8.27 -21.54
CA GLY A 543 -23.85 8.49 -20.32
C GLY A 543 -23.45 9.80 -19.64
N VAL A 544 -24.42 10.50 -19.07
CA VAL A 544 -24.21 11.63 -18.14
C VAL A 544 -25.04 11.40 -16.91
N GLY A 545 -24.50 11.73 -15.73
CA GLY A 545 -25.19 11.51 -14.47
C GLY A 545 -24.92 12.60 -13.46
N ILE A 546 -25.88 12.80 -12.57
CA ILE A 546 -25.75 13.60 -11.37
C ILE A 546 -26.23 12.77 -10.19
N ASP A 547 -25.38 12.56 -9.22
CA ASP A 547 -25.66 11.79 -8.05
C ASP A 547 -25.51 12.66 -6.79
N LEU A 548 -26.41 12.50 -5.83
CA LEU A 548 -26.28 12.90 -4.45
C LEU A 548 -25.83 11.66 -3.68
N GLY A 549 -24.77 11.74 -2.92
CA GLY A 549 -24.20 10.60 -2.21
C GLY A 549 -23.82 10.92 -0.78
N GLN A 550 -23.68 9.85 0.01
CA GLN A 550 -23.23 9.89 1.38
C GLN A 550 -22.19 8.79 1.61
N PRO A 551 -20.98 9.11 2.08
CA PRO A 551 -20.06 8.13 2.61
C PRO A 551 -20.64 7.45 3.85
N LEU A 552 -20.43 6.14 3.98
CA LEU A 552 -20.79 5.33 5.15
C LEU A 552 -19.52 5.06 5.99
N GLY A 553 -18.71 6.08 6.21
CA GLY A 553 -17.39 5.98 6.83
C GLY A 553 -16.45 5.08 6.01
N GLU A 554 -15.76 4.20 6.71
CA GLU A 554 -14.85 3.21 6.09
C GLU A 554 -15.60 2.04 5.43
N LEU A 555 -16.90 1.84 5.74
CA LEU A 555 -17.66 0.71 5.21
C LEU A 555 -17.95 0.82 3.73
N GLY A 556 -18.26 2.02 3.25
CA GLY A 556 -18.69 2.17 1.87
C GLY A 556 -19.28 3.53 1.52
N GLU A 557 -20.18 3.53 0.53
CA GLU A 557 -20.82 4.73 0.01
C GLU A 557 -22.20 4.39 -0.57
N TRP A 558 -23.17 5.26 -0.35
CA TRP A 558 -24.47 5.21 -0.99
C TRP A 558 -24.69 6.44 -1.85
N ARG A 559 -25.23 6.24 -3.05
CA ARG A 559 -25.56 7.29 -4.03
C ARG A 559 -27.00 7.12 -4.55
N ILE A 560 -27.66 8.23 -4.82
CA ILE A 560 -28.90 8.29 -5.56
C ILE A 560 -28.83 9.42 -6.58
N GLY A 561 -29.23 9.18 -7.81
CA GLY A 561 -29.10 10.21 -8.83
C GLY A 561 -29.85 9.95 -10.12
N LEU A 562 -29.80 10.92 -10.99
CA LEU A 562 -30.39 10.87 -12.32
C LEU A 562 -29.29 10.57 -13.34
N VAL A 563 -29.57 9.61 -14.23
CA VAL A 563 -28.68 9.26 -15.33
C VAL A 563 -29.43 9.34 -16.67
N ARG A 564 -28.79 9.96 -17.64
CA ARG A 564 -29.21 9.94 -19.05
C ARG A 564 -28.16 9.21 -19.85
N GLN A 565 -28.59 8.17 -20.58
CA GLN A 565 -27.72 7.36 -21.40
C GLN A 565 -28.26 7.30 -22.84
N MET A 566 -27.38 7.50 -23.81
CA MET A 566 -27.62 7.30 -25.21
C MET A 566 -26.73 6.16 -25.69
N PHE A 567 -27.29 5.21 -26.41
CA PHE A 567 -26.50 4.15 -27.01
C PHE A 567 -26.94 3.84 -28.45
N ARG A 568 -25.94 3.41 -29.19
CA ARG A 568 -26.09 3.00 -30.60
C ARG A 568 -25.51 1.60 -30.74
N ILE A 569 -26.30 0.69 -31.28
CA ILE A 569 -25.87 -0.66 -31.65
C ILE A 569 -25.80 -0.69 -33.17
N GLN A 570 -24.63 -1.04 -33.73
CA GLN A 570 -24.38 -1.14 -35.18
C GLN A 570 -23.89 -2.54 -35.50
N PRO A 571 -24.55 -3.29 -36.39
CA PRO A 571 -24.02 -4.54 -36.91
C PRO A 571 -22.77 -4.27 -37.77
N GLU A 572 -21.69 -5.05 -37.52
CA GLU A 572 -20.48 -5.08 -38.37
C GLU A 572 -20.56 -6.21 -39.43
N SER A 573 -21.29 -7.28 -39.13
CA SER A 573 -21.56 -8.38 -40.05
C SER A 573 -23.06 -8.52 -40.26
N ALA A 574 -23.48 -9.20 -41.34
CA ALA A 574 -24.87 -9.42 -41.65
C ALA A 574 -25.57 -10.14 -40.48
N TYR A 575 -26.41 -9.38 -39.77
CA TYR A 575 -27.21 -9.88 -38.67
C TYR A 575 -28.64 -10.03 -39.15
N THR A 576 -29.07 -11.25 -39.33
CA THR A 576 -30.44 -11.56 -39.74
C THR A 576 -31.17 -12.24 -38.58
N VAL A 577 -32.19 -11.55 -38.05
CA VAL A 577 -33.04 -12.14 -37.02
C VAL A 577 -34.20 -12.84 -37.74
N ARG A 578 -34.37 -14.12 -37.44
CA ARG A 578 -35.59 -14.86 -37.85
C ARG A 578 -36.70 -14.52 -36.88
N THR A 579 -37.76 -13.93 -37.41
CA THR A 579 -39.02 -13.72 -36.70
C THR A 579 -40.05 -14.74 -37.19
N GLU A 580 -41.13 -14.95 -36.47
CA GLU A 580 -42.24 -15.82 -36.90
C GLU A 580 -42.85 -15.41 -38.25
N THR A 581 -42.64 -14.16 -38.65
CA THR A 581 -43.16 -13.57 -39.89
C THR A 581 -42.11 -13.41 -41.00
N GLY A 582 -40.87 -13.83 -40.81
CA GLY A 582 -39.79 -13.69 -41.80
C GLY A 582 -38.41 -13.35 -41.20
N SER A 583 -37.46 -12.95 -42.03
CA SER A 583 -36.13 -12.51 -41.56
C SER A 583 -36.05 -10.98 -41.58
N LEU A 584 -35.72 -10.36 -40.44
CA LEU A 584 -35.46 -8.93 -40.34
C LEU A 584 -33.94 -8.71 -40.26
N ALA A 585 -33.37 -7.94 -41.18
CA ALA A 585 -32.01 -7.46 -41.08
C ALA A 585 -32.00 -6.24 -40.14
N LEU A 586 -31.45 -6.40 -38.94
CA LEU A 586 -31.26 -5.24 -38.03
C LEU A 586 -30.25 -4.27 -38.65
N GLN A 587 -30.73 -3.07 -39.00
CA GLN A 587 -29.87 -1.96 -39.40
C GLN A 587 -29.19 -1.39 -38.16
N SER A 588 -29.22 -0.19 -37.82
CA SER A 588 -28.66 0.36 -36.60
C SER A 588 -29.74 0.71 -35.57
N LEU A 589 -29.56 0.35 -34.31
CA LEU A 589 -30.48 0.69 -33.24
C LEU A 589 -29.95 1.88 -32.43
N HIS A 590 -30.76 2.92 -32.27
CA HIS A 590 -30.49 4.06 -31.41
C HIS A 590 -31.47 4.07 -30.25
N ALA A 591 -30.96 4.21 -29.02
CA ALA A 591 -31.80 4.29 -27.84
C ALA A 591 -31.33 5.40 -26.88
N ARG A 592 -32.31 6.01 -26.23
CA ARG A 592 -32.09 6.98 -25.15
C ARG A 592 -32.79 6.49 -23.89
N GLU A 593 -32.08 6.52 -22.80
CA GLU A 593 -32.59 6.14 -21.49
C GLU A 593 -32.46 7.31 -20.52
N GLU A 594 -33.47 7.49 -19.69
CA GLU A 594 -33.48 8.42 -18.56
C GLU A 594 -33.94 7.64 -17.33
N ALA A 595 -33.11 7.61 -16.29
CA ALA A 595 -33.37 6.77 -15.13
C ALA A 595 -32.99 7.47 -13.82
N LEU A 596 -33.71 7.11 -12.78
CA LEU A 596 -33.27 7.23 -11.41
C LEU A 596 -32.40 6.02 -11.10
N ARG A 597 -31.20 6.25 -10.57
CA ARG A 597 -30.24 5.23 -10.17
C ARG A 597 -29.99 5.32 -8.66
N SER A 598 -29.92 4.20 -7.99
CA SER A 598 -29.38 4.10 -6.63
C SER A 598 -28.26 3.07 -6.62
N THR A 599 -27.12 3.43 -6.03
CA THR A 599 -25.94 2.56 -5.93
C THR A 599 -25.47 2.52 -4.48
N LEU A 600 -25.34 1.33 -3.91
CA LEU A 600 -24.72 1.07 -2.62
C LEU A 600 -23.46 0.23 -2.87
N VAL A 601 -22.33 0.70 -2.39
CA VAL A 601 -21.07 -0.06 -2.41
C VAL A 601 -20.55 -0.13 -0.99
N MET A 602 -20.29 -1.33 -0.51
CA MET A 602 -19.64 -1.59 0.77
C MET A 602 -18.45 -2.51 0.51
N ASP A 603 -17.29 -2.19 1.05
CA ASP A 603 -16.05 -2.89 0.69
C ASP A 603 -15.11 -2.97 1.90
N GLN A 604 -14.90 -4.17 2.40
CA GLN A 604 -14.03 -4.51 3.52
C GLN A 604 -13.00 -5.59 3.14
N LEU A 605 -12.71 -5.72 1.84
CA LEU A 605 -11.62 -6.59 1.39
C LEU A 605 -10.26 -6.00 1.78
N ASP A 606 -9.38 -6.82 2.32
CA ASP A 606 -8.00 -6.45 2.68
C ASP A 606 -7.12 -6.14 1.44
N HIS A 607 -7.44 -6.69 0.29
CA HIS A 607 -6.72 -6.45 -0.97
C HIS A 607 -7.67 -6.45 -2.17
N ALA A 608 -7.43 -5.57 -3.16
CA ALA A 608 -8.33 -5.42 -4.31
C ALA A 608 -8.25 -6.59 -5.30
N VAL A 609 -7.10 -7.28 -5.40
CA VAL A 609 -6.84 -8.31 -6.45
C VAL A 609 -6.77 -9.72 -5.87
N PHE A 610 -5.93 -9.92 -4.86
CA PHE A 610 -5.75 -11.20 -4.18
C PHE A 610 -6.14 -11.06 -2.71
N PRO A 611 -7.44 -10.84 -2.43
CA PRO A 611 -7.91 -10.69 -1.06
C PRO A 611 -7.69 -11.99 -0.28
N ARG A 612 -7.46 -11.83 1.01
CA ARG A 612 -7.31 -12.93 1.97
C ARG A 612 -8.41 -12.96 3.00
N SER A 613 -9.04 -11.81 3.22
CA SER A 613 -10.14 -11.65 4.18
C SER A 613 -11.06 -10.52 3.76
N GLY A 614 -12.26 -10.57 4.33
CA GLY A 614 -13.23 -9.52 4.16
C GLY A 614 -14.29 -9.82 3.11
N TRP A 615 -15.12 -8.82 2.84
CA TRP A 615 -16.27 -8.96 1.95
C TRP A 615 -16.49 -7.67 1.15
N ARG A 616 -17.18 -7.79 0.02
CA ARG A 616 -17.60 -6.66 -0.80
C ARG A 616 -19.03 -6.88 -1.29
N LEU A 617 -19.84 -5.84 -1.17
CA LEU A 617 -21.20 -5.74 -1.70
C LEU A 617 -21.28 -4.56 -2.65
N ARG A 618 -21.80 -4.78 -3.87
CA ARG A 618 -22.28 -3.73 -4.77
C ARG A 618 -23.71 -4.03 -5.15
N LEU A 619 -24.61 -3.12 -4.83
CA LEU A 619 -26.01 -3.17 -5.22
C LEU A 619 -26.30 -1.92 -6.04
N GLU A 620 -26.83 -2.11 -7.24
CA GLU A 620 -27.28 -1.02 -8.08
C GLU A 620 -28.72 -1.28 -8.54
N ALA A 621 -29.59 -0.30 -8.40
CA ALA A 621 -30.95 -0.33 -8.88
C ALA A 621 -31.22 0.87 -9.78
N GLN A 622 -31.87 0.63 -10.91
CA GLN A 622 -32.27 1.67 -11.85
C GLN A 622 -33.74 1.51 -12.22
N THR A 623 -34.45 2.64 -12.31
CA THR A 623 -35.80 2.70 -12.85
C THR A 623 -35.93 3.89 -13.78
N GLY A 624 -36.48 3.69 -14.98
CA GLY A 624 -36.49 4.75 -15.96
C GLY A 624 -37.37 4.50 -17.18
N ARG A 625 -37.12 5.31 -18.17
CA ARG A 625 -37.80 5.26 -19.47
C ARG A 625 -36.77 5.13 -20.59
N ARG A 626 -37.08 4.27 -21.56
CA ARG A 626 -36.30 4.07 -22.77
C ARG A 626 -37.12 4.55 -23.98
N ARG A 627 -36.48 5.28 -24.89
CA ARG A 627 -37.00 5.64 -26.23
C ARG A 627 -36.12 5.03 -27.29
N LEU A 628 -36.73 4.40 -28.29
CA LEU A 628 -36.06 3.87 -29.47
C LEU A 628 -36.37 4.82 -30.64
N ASP A 629 -35.33 5.21 -31.38
CA ASP A 629 -35.45 6.25 -32.45
C ASP A 629 -35.79 5.67 -33.82
N GLU A 630 -36.14 4.38 -33.98
CA GLU A 630 -36.47 3.76 -35.28
C GLU A 630 -37.96 3.70 -35.55
N LEU A 631 -38.33 4.03 -36.80
CA LEU A 631 -39.74 4.19 -37.23
C LEU A 631 -40.61 2.94 -36.98
N ALA A 632 -40.05 1.73 -37.09
CA ALA A 632 -40.80 0.49 -36.88
C ALA A 632 -41.02 0.16 -35.38
N LEU A 633 -40.33 0.86 -34.45
CA LEU A 633 -40.31 0.56 -33.04
C LEU A 633 -40.78 1.74 -32.17
N GLN A 634 -41.28 2.82 -32.76
CA GLN A 634 -41.69 4.09 -32.09
C GLN A 634 -42.79 3.91 -31.02
N GLU A 635 -43.59 2.86 -31.04
CA GLU A 635 -44.61 2.59 -30.03
C GLU A 635 -44.04 2.07 -28.68
N ALA A 636 -42.76 1.89 -28.63
CA ALA A 636 -42.08 1.29 -27.48
C ALA A 636 -41.39 2.30 -26.52
N GLN A 637 -42.07 3.43 -26.19
CA GLN A 637 -41.71 4.18 -24.99
C GLN A 637 -42.03 3.29 -23.79
N ARG A 638 -41.02 2.60 -23.22
CA ARG A 638 -41.29 1.61 -22.16
C ARG A 638 -40.49 1.92 -20.91
N ARG A 639 -41.12 1.74 -19.78
CA ARG A 639 -40.46 1.75 -18.49
C ARG A 639 -39.54 0.55 -18.39
N PHE A 640 -38.38 0.74 -17.80
CA PHE A 640 -37.49 -0.36 -17.46
C PHE A 640 -37.11 -0.30 -15.99
N HIS A 641 -36.77 -1.46 -15.44
CA HIS A 641 -36.24 -1.64 -14.10
C HIS A 641 -35.06 -2.58 -14.19
N ARG A 642 -33.92 -2.24 -13.56
CA ARG A 642 -32.72 -3.06 -13.50
C ARG A 642 -32.24 -3.16 -12.07
N VAL A 643 -31.78 -4.34 -11.71
CA VAL A 643 -31.13 -4.61 -10.43
C VAL A 643 -29.85 -5.40 -10.72
N GLU A 644 -28.76 -4.95 -10.14
CA GLU A 644 -27.46 -5.61 -10.20
C GLU A 644 -26.91 -5.80 -8.79
N LEU A 645 -26.54 -7.03 -8.47
CA LEU A 645 -25.92 -7.39 -7.19
C LEU A 645 -24.61 -8.12 -7.49
N ASP A 646 -23.53 -7.64 -6.88
CA ASP A 646 -22.26 -8.33 -6.76
C ASP A 646 -21.93 -8.49 -5.28
N LEU A 647 -21.74 -9.73 -4.83
CA LEU A 647 -21.30 -10.06 -3.49
C LEU A 647 -20.05 -10.91 -3.57
N ALA A 648 -19.05 -10.59 -2.79
CA ALA A 648 -17.86 -11.41 -2.60
C ALA A 648 -17.56 -11.53 -1.11
N GLU A 649 -17.19 -12.73 -0.67
CA GLU A 649 -16.74 -13.03 0.69
C GLU A 649 -15.48 -13.88 0.62
N VAL A 650 -14.47 -13.51 1.40
CA VAL A 650 -13.14 -14.11 1.34
C VAL A 650 -12.66 -14.45 2.74
N ALA A 651 -12.15 -15.65 2.90
CA ALA A 651 -11.53 -16.13 4.12
C ALA A 651 -10.26 -16.92 3.84
N SER A 652 -9.25 -16.77 4.72
CA SER A 652 -7.98 -17.48 4.59
C SER A 652 -7.59 -18.22 5.87
N ARG A 653 -6.95 -19.37 5.68
CA ARG A 653 -6.27 -20.09 6.76
C ARG A 653 -4.88 -20.52 6.31
N GLY A 654 -3.86 -19.94 6.95
CA GLY A 654 -2.47 -20.17 6.55
C GLY A 654 -2.20 -19.64 5.14
N ARG A 655 -1.83 -20.53 4.21
CA ARG A 655 -1.55 -20.21 2.80
C ARG A 655 -2.77 -20.34 1.90
N HIS A 656 -3.85 -20.92 2.39
CA HIS A 656 -5.06 -21.22 1.64
C HIS A 656 -6.07 -20.09 1.79
N THR A 657 -6.70 -19.71 0.70
CA THR A 657 -7.77 -18.72 0.62
C THR A 657 -8.95 -19.30 -0.14
N VAL A 658 -10.14 -19.03 0.35
CA VAL A 658 -11.41 -19.34 -0.31
C VAL A 658 -12.15 -18.03 -0.57
N ASP A 659 -12.62 -17.84 -1.79
CA ASP A 659 -13.43 -16.69 -2.26
C ASP A 659 -14.75 -17.22 -2.79
N LEU A 660 -15.85 -16.75 -2.23
CA LEU A 660 -17.21 -16.98 -2.72
C LEU A 660 -17.71 -15.70 -3.38
N THR A 661 -18.01 -15.76 -4.67
CA THR A 661 -18.59 -14.65 -5.43
C THR A 661 -20.00 -15.01 -5.92
N LEU A 662 -20.96 -14.09 -5.75
CA LEU A 662 -22.31 -14.17 -6.31
C LEU A 662 -22.57 -12.94 -7.16
N LYS A 663 -23.06 -13.14 -8.39
CA LYS A 663 -23.53 -12.08 -9.28
C LYS A 663 -24.97 -12.36 -9.68
N LEU A 664 -25.82 -11.37 -9.49
CA LEU A 664 -27.21 -11.38 -9.95
C LEU A 664 -27.46 -10.16 -10.81
N ARG A 665 -28.06 -10.36 -11.96
CA ARG A 665 -28.48 -9.32 -12.88
C ARG A 665 -29.91 -9.57 -13.31
N ALA A 666 -30.74 -8.56 -13.24
CA ALA A 666 -32.13 -8.65 -13.69
C ALA A 666 -32.57 -7.34 -14.34
N ALA A 667 -33.00 -7.41 -15.57
CA ALA A 667 -33.56 -6.27 -16.32
C ALA A 667 -34.97 -6.58 -16.78
N ARG A 668 -35.96 -5.91 -16.21
CA ARG A 668 -37.32 -5.92 -16.73
C ARG A 668 -37.46 -4.77 -17.74
N GLN A 669 -37.39 -5.07 -18.99
CA GLN A 669 -37.52 -4.11 -20.10
C GLN A 669 -38.33 -4.74 -21.21
N SER A 670 -38.80 -3.90 -22.13
CA SER A 670 -39.36 -4.47 -23.36
C SER A 670 -38.27 -5.10 -24.17
N GLN A 671 -38.46 -6.34 -24.53
CA GLN A 671 -37.63 -6.99 -25.54
C GLN A 671 -37.92 -6.37 -26.88
N VAL A 672 -36.87 -6.13 -27.63
CA VAL A 672 -36.90 -5.90 -29.05
C VAL A 672 -36.51 -7.24 -29.66
N ASP A 673 -37.40 -7.80 -30.49
CA ASP A 673 -37.12 -9.06 -31.17
C ASP A 673 -35.78 -8.98 -31.91
N GLY A 674 -34.88 -9.92 -31.57
CA GLY A 674 -33.55 -9.98 -32.14
C GLY A 674 -32.50 -9.02 -31.58
N ALA A 675 -32.81 -8.20 -30.58
CA ALA A 675 -31.76 -7.50 -29.83
C ALA A 675 -31.06 -8.45 -28.83
N PRO A 676 -29.73 -8.37 -28.70
CA PRO A 676 -29.05 -9.15 -27.68
C PRO A 676 -29.57 -8.78 -26.29
N GLY A 677 -29.57 -9.74 -25.36
CA GLY A 677 -29.92 -9.50 -23.97
C GLY A 677 -29.03 -8.41 -23.35
N HIS A 678 -29.55 -7.77 -22.31
CA HIS A 678 -28.83 -6.64 -21.70
C HIS A 678 -27.52 -7.07 -21.02
N TYR A 679 -27.50 -8.29 -20.48
CA TYR A 679 -26.36 -8.88 -19.78
C TYR A 679 -25.81 -10.09 -20.50
N THR A 680 -24.52 -10.37 -20.27
CA THR A 680 -23.82 -11.51 -20.86
C THR A 680 -23.09 -12.31 -19.77
N LEU A 681 -22.82 -13.58 -20.06
CA LEU A 681 -22.10 -14.50 -19.22
C LEU A 681 -21.25 -15.43 -20.12
N GLY A 682 -20.08 -15.81 -19.63
CA GLY A 682 -19.10 -16.66 -20.32
C GLY A 682 -17.70 -16.08 -20.25
N GLY A 683 -16.70 -16.95 -20.34
CA GLY A 683 -15.29 -16.61 -20.25
C GLY A 683 -14.63 -16.95 -18.91
N PHE A 684 -13.36 -16.72 -18.81
CA PHE A 684 -12.53 -17.04 -17.63
C PHE A 684 -13.05 -16.38 -16.36
N HIS A 685 -13.34 -17.15 -15.33
CA HIS A 685 -13.97 -16.75 -14.05
C HIS A 685 -15.39 -16.13 -14.19
N GLN A 686 -15.99 -16.26 -15.37
CA GLN A 686 -17.36 -15.82 -15.69
C GLN A 686 -18.18 -16.95 -16.33
N LEU A 687 -18.06 -18.16 -15.85
CA LEU A 687 -18.46 -19.45 -16.40
C LEU A 687 -17.40 -20.00 -17.35
N SER A 688 -16.27 -20.39 -16.77
CA SER A 688 -15.10 -20.93 -17.48
C SER A 688 -15.45 -22.12 -18.37
N GLY A 689 -14.87 -22.17 -19.58
CA GLY A 689 -15.17 -23.22 -20.56
C GLY A 689 -16.27 -22.83 -21.57
N TYR A 690 -16.92 -21.67 -21.39
CA TYR A 690 -17.76 -21.02 -22.39
C TYR A 690 -16.98 -19.84 -22.99
N GLU A 691 -17.30 -19.49 -24.24
CA GLU A 691 -16.72 -18.32 -24.90
C GLU A 691 -17.12 -17.02 -24.19
N THR A 692 -16.30 -15.99 -24.31
CA THR A 692 -16.62 -14.67 -23.76
C THR A 692 -17.95 -14.16 -24.32
N ASP A 693 -18.88 -13.74 -23.45
CA ASP A 693 -20.21 -13.25 -23.81
C ASP A 693 -21.12 -14.31 -24.53
N GLN A 694 -20.81 -15.60 -24.44
CA GLN A 694 -21.55 -16.66 -25.17
C GLN A 694 -23.02 -16.74 -24.76
N LEU A 695 -23.31 -16.58 -23.47
CA LEU A 695 -24.67 -16.58 -22.95
C LEU A 695 -25.14 -15.14 -22.76
N SER A 696 -26.36 -14.82 -23.21
CA SER A 696 -26.92 -13.48 -23.04
C SER A 696 -28.38 -13.53 -22.65
N GLY A 697 -28.84 -12.52 -21.90
CA GLY A 697 -30.21 -12.41 -21.45
C GLY A 697 -30.46 -11.18 -20.59
N ASP A 698 -31.72 -11.01 -20.20
CA ASP A 698 -32.13 -9.96 -19.26
C ASP A 698 -32.10 -10.44 -17.78
N GLY A 699 -31.88 -11.73 -17.55
CA GLY A 699 -31.60 -12.33 -16.25
C GLY A 699 -30.28 -13.10 -16.29
N VAL A 700 -29.37 -12.84 -15.34
CA VAL A 700 -28.10 -13.57 -15.19
C VAL A 700 -27.87 -13.89 -13.71
N LEU A 701 -27.48 -15.12 -13.45
CA LEU A 701 -27.00 -15.59 -12.16
C LEU A 701 -25.66 -16.29 -12.34
N LEU A 702 -24.68 -15.95 -11.51
CA LEU A 702 -23.40 -16.64 -11.42
C LEU A 702 -22.98 -16.78 -9.95
N GLY A 703 -22.76 -18.02 -9.51
CA GLY A 703 -22.02 -18.35 -8.29
C GLY A 703 -20.65 -18.88 -8.64
N ARG A 704 -19.61 -18.40 -7.98
CA ARG A 704 -18.24 -18.87 -8.15
C ARG A 704 -17.61 -19.12 -6.80
N LEU A 705 -17.06 -20.31 -6.62
CA LEU A 705 -16.19 -20.68 -5.52
C LEU A 705 -14.76 -20.77 -6.06
N THR A 706 -13.85 -19.96 -5.52
CA THR A 706 -12.43 -19.99 -5.83
C THR A 706 -11.65 -20.50 -4.63
N TRP A 707 -10.82 -21.49 -4.81
CA TRP A 707 -9.80 -21.90 -3.85
C TRP A 707 -8.43 -21.59 -4.44
N GLN A 708 -7.57 -20.93 -3.64
CA GLN A 708 -6.20 -20.61 -4.04
C GLN A 708 -5.22 -20.82 -2.90
N VAL A 709 -3.99 -21.17 -3.26
CA VAL A 709 -2.89 -21.35 -2.34
C VAL A 709 -1.72 -20.45 -2.74
N ARG A 710 -1.16 -19.72 -1.78
CA ARG A 710 0.04 -18.92 -1.99
C ARG A 710 1.27 -19.84 -2.00
N LEU A 711 1.99 -19.87 -3.12
CA LEU A 711 3.16 -20.73 -3.34
C LEU A 711 4.44 -20.10 -2.78
N THR A 712 4.59 -18.80 -2.89
CA THR A 712 5.74 -18.05 -2.34
C THR A 712 5.56 -17.81 -0.85
N GLY A 713 6.68 -17.80 -0.07
CA GLY A 713 6.68 -17.32 1.30
C GLY A 713 6.10 -15.90 1.41
N ARG A 714 6.02 -15.36 2.61
CA ARG A 714 5.66 -13.96 2.85
C ARG A 714 6.94 -13.15 3.15
N PRO A 715 7.82 -12.90 2.17
CA PRO A 715 8.86 -11.90 2.37
C PRO A 715 8.17 -10.54 2.41
N VAL A 716 8.64 -9.66 3.27
CA VAL A 716 8.08 -8.32 3.51
C VAL A 716 8.03 -7.47 2.23
N LEU A 717 8.87 -7.78 1.24
CA LEU A 717 9.11 -6.95 0.05
C LEU A 717 8.77 -7.62 -1.29
N THR A 718 8.21 -8.83 -1.35
CA THR A 718 7.93 -9.50 -2.63
C THR A 718 6.45 -9.78 -2.83
N ARG A 719 6.01 -9.64 -4.10
CA ARG A 719 4.67 -9.95 -4.56
C ARG A 719 4.44 -11.46 -4.59
N GLY A 720 3.19 -11.91 -4.50
CA GLY A 720 2.85 -13.31 -4.36
C GLY A 720 2.72 -14.06 -5.69
N VAL A 721 3.02 -15.38 -5.67
CA VAL A 721 2.63 -16.34 -6.71
C VAL A 721 1.63 -17.30 -6.10
N PHE A 722 0.57 -17.59 -6.85
CA PHE A 722 -0.59 -18.36 -6.41
C PHE A 722 -0.89 -19.48 -7.40
N ALA A 723 -1.38 -20.60 -6.90
CA ALA A 723 -2.09 -21.60 -7.69
C ALA A 723 -3.53 -21.71 -7.17
N GLY A 724 -4.47 -21.97 -8.05
CA GLY A 724 -5.87 -22.06 -7.63
C GLY A 724 -6.77 -22.75 -8.63
N MET A 725 -8.00 -22.94 -8.21
CA MET A 725 -9.07 -23.48 -9.04
C MET A 725 -10.40 -22.79 -8.74
N THR A 726 -11.29 -22.76 -9.73
CA THR A 726 -12.64 -22.28 -9.56
C THR A 726 -13.66 -23.37 -9.82
N LEU A 727 -14.77 -23.30 -9.12
CA LEU A 727 -16.00 -24.00 -9.47
C LEU A 727 -17.08 -22.93 -9.68
N GLU A 728 -17.70 -22.95 -10.84
CA GLU A 728 -18.60 -21.92 -11.29
C GLU A 728 -19.94 -22.55 -11.68
N ALA A 729 -21.04 -21.92 -11.27
CA ALA A 729 -22.38 -22.33 -11.64
C ALA A 729 -23.21 -21.10 -12.00
N GLY A 730 -23.84 -21.09 -13.16
CA GLY A 730 -24.62 -19.95 -13.62
C GLY A 730 -25.39 -20.20 -14.89
N ASN A 731 -26.20 -19.22 -15.26
CA ASN A 731 -26.92 -19.19 -16.53
C ASN A 731 -27.36 -17.77 -16.88
N ALA A 732 -27.72 -17.57 -18.16
CA ALA A 732 -28.41 -16.40 -18.64
C ALA A 732 -29.79 -16.79 -19.16
N TRP A 733 -30.82 -16.03 -18.83
CA TRP A 733 -32.20 -16.24 -19.28
C TRP A 733 -32.70 -15.05 -20.04
N ALA A 734 -33.52 -15.30 -21.06
CA ALA A 734 -34.13 -14.24 -21.86
C ALA A 734 -34.90 -13.24 -20.97
N LEU A 735 -35.64 -13.74 -19.98
CA LEU A 735 -36.43 -12.92 -19.07
C LEU A 735 -36.09 -13.22 -17.61
N PRO A 736 -36.07 -12.24 -16.69
CA PRO A 736 -35.81 -12.44 -15.28
C PRO A 736 -36.80 -13.42 -14.60
N ARG A 737 -38.04 -13.49 -15.04
CA ARG A 737 -39.03 -14.43 -14.51
C ARG A 737 -38.72 -15.91 -14.80
N GLU A 738 -37.82 -16.15 -15.75
CA GLU A 738 -37.38 -17.50 -16.13
C GLU A 738 -36.20 -17.99 -15.31
N MET A 739 -35.61 -17.12 -14.48
CA MET A 739 -34.48 -17.46 -13.61
C MET A 739 -34.83 -18.57 -12.66
N ARG A 740 -34.04 -19.63 -12.66
CA ARG A 740 -34.21 -20.84 -11.85
C ARG A 740 -32.84 -21.30 -11.35
N LEU A 741 -32.81 -21.92 -10.16
CA LEU A 741 -31.60 -22.50 -9.62
C LEU A 741 -31.25 -23.86 -10.24
N THR A 742 -32.18 -24.44 -11.01
CA THR A 742 -31.96 -25.72 -11.71
C THR A 742 -32.70 -25.72 -13.05
N PRO A 743 -32.07 -26.19 -14.16
CA PRO A 743 -30.66 -26.53 -14.26
C PRO A 743 -29.75 -25.29 -14.42
N LEU A 744 -28.59 -25.32 -13.78
CA LEU A 744 -27.51 -24.35 -14.00
C LEU A 744 -26.41 -25.00 -14.85
N ARG A 745 -25.74 -24.19 -15.66
CA ARG A 745 -24.51 -24.58 -16.36
C ARG A 745 -23.33 -24.50 -15.42
N TRP A 746 -22.35 -25.40 -15.63
CA TRP A 746 -21.17 -25.49 -14.79
C TRP A 746 -19.92 -25.19 -15.60
N GLY A 747 -18.95 -24.56 -14.96
CA GLY A 747 -17.63 -24.33 -15.49
C GLY A 747 -16.59 -24.45 -14.38
N THR A 748 -15.37 -24.73 -14.76
CA THR A 748 -14.24 -24.81 -13.84
C THR A 748 -12.98 -24.28 -14.51
N SER A 749 -12.07 -23.74 -13.70
CA SER A 749 -10.72 -23.42 -14.14
C SER A 749 -9.68 -23.85 -13.13
N ALA A 750 -8.48 -24.19 -13.61
CA ALA A 750 -7.28 -24.32 -12.79
C ALA A 750 -6.28 -23.26 -13.28
N PHE A 751 -5.63 -22.55 -12.36
CA PHE A 751 -4.78 -21.42 -12.76
C PHE A 751 -3.52 -21.28 -11.93
N LEU A 752 -2.49 -20.71 -12.56
CA LEU A 752 -1.36 -20.07 -11.90
C LEU A 752 -1.54 -18.56 -12.01
N ALA A 753 -1.29 -17.85 -10.92
CA ALA A 753 -1.41 -16.40 -10.90
C ALA A 753 -0.19 -15.78 -10.21
N ALA A 754 0.17 -14.59 -10.66
CA ALA A 754 1.25 -13.81 -10.06
C ALA A 754 0.79 -12.37 -9.86
N ASP A 755 1.07 -11.82 -8.68
CA ASP A 755 0.93 -10.41 -8.41
C ASP A 755 2.17 -9.69 -8.96
N THR A 756 2.02 -9.02 -10.10
CA THR A 756 3.14 -8.38 -10.81
C THR A 756 3.09 -6.85 -10.69
N GLY A 757 4.20 -6.18 -11.02
CA GLY A 757 4.29 -4.71 -11.03
C GLY A 757 3.37 -4.02 -12.03
N ILE A 758 2.86 -4.72 -13.03
CA ILE A 758 2.00 -4.19 -14.10
C ILE A 758 0.57 -4.73 -14.05
N GLY A 759 0.23 -5.53 -13.03
CA GLY A 759 -1.08 -6.11 -12.83
C GLY A 759 -1.04 -7.60 -12.50
N PRO A 760 -2.16 -8.17 -12.05
CA PRO A 760 -2.26 -9.60 -11.81
C PRO A 760 -2.20 -10.36 -13.12
N LEU A 761 -1.30 -11.33 -13.22
CA LEU A 761 -1.13 -12.20 -14.37
C LEU A 761 -1.71 -13.57 -14.04
N TYR A 762 -2.56 -14.10 -14.91
CA TYR A 762 -3.15 -15.44 -14.81
C TYR A 762 -2.83 -16.27 -16.05
N LEU A 763 -2.42 -17.50 -15.84
CA LEU A 763 -2.41 -18.55 -16.85
C LEU A 763 -3.38 -19.64 -16.38
N GLY A 764 -4.47 -19.82 -17.10
CA GLY A 764 -5.57 -20.69 -16.71
C GLY A 764 -5.88 -21.79 -17.74
N LEU A 765 -6.27 -22.94 -17.22
CA LEU A 765 -6.93 -24.02 -17.97
C LEU A 765 -8.41 -23.94 -17.64
N THR A 766 -9.28 -23.92 -18.63
CA THR A 766 -10.73 -23.82 -18.47
C THR A 766 -11.43 -25.06 -19.03
N TRP A 767 -12.54 -25.44 -18.40
CA TRP A 767 -13.34 -26.57 -18.85
C TRP A 767 -14.81 -26.45 -18.40
N ALA A 768 -15.72 -26.90 -19.22
CA ALA A 768 -17.15 -27.03 -18.91
C ALA A 768 -17.75 -28.30 -19.53
N PRO A 769 -18.71 -29.00 -18.88
CA PRO A 769 -19.34 -30.19 -19.41
C PRO A 769 -20.05 -29.96 -20.75
N GLN A 770 -20.71 -28.83 -20.88
CA GLN A 770 -21.45 -28.40 -22.08
C GLN A 770 -20.72 -27.28 -22.86
N GLY A 771 -19.44 -27.06 -22.55
CA GLY A 771 -18.57 -26.07 -23.19
C GLY A 771 -17.30 -26.72 -23.74
N ARG A 772 -16.24 -25.90 -23.88
CA ARG A 772 -14.93 -26.33 -24.39
C ARG A 772 -13.88 -26.39 -23.28
N ALA A 773 -12.86 -27.21 -23.48
CA ALA A 773 -11.60 -27.03 -22.78
C ALA A 773 -10.76 -25.96 -23.49
N GLY A 774 -10.10 -25.12 -22.73
CA GLY A 774 -9.30 -24.02 -23.29
C GLY A 774 -8.14 -23.64 -22.37
N ILE A 775 -7.23 -22.85 -22.94
CA ILE A 775 -6.14 -22.19 -22.22
C ILE A 775 -6.39 -20.70 -22.29
N THR A 776 -6.20 -19.98 -21.20
CA THR A 776 -6.32 -18.52 -21.18
C THR A 776 -5.11 -17.88 -20.54
N LEU A 777 -4.65 -16.79 -21.12
CA LEU A 777 -3.68 -15.89 -20.52
C LEU A 777 -4.39 -14.56 -20.26
N ARG A 778 -4.27 -14.04 -19.04
CA ARG A 778 -4.87 -12.76 -18.68
C ARG A 778 -3.95 -11.93 -17.82
N LEU A 779 -3.75 -10.68 -18.22
CA LEU A 779 -3.17 -9.61 -17.41
C LEU A 779 -4.30 -8.66 -17.04
N GLY A 780 -4.45 -8.36 -15.77
CA GLY A 780 -5.60 -7.61 -15.23
C GLY A 780 -6.56 -8.54 -14.48
N ARG A 781 -7.57 -7.95 -13.84
CA ARG A 781 -8.58 -8.73 -13.07
C ARG A 781 -9.48 -9.54 -14.00
N PRO A 782 -9.82 -10.79 -13.64
CA PRO A 782 -10.75 -11.63 -14.36
C PRO A 782 -12.22 -11.22 -14.18
#